data_84fc41d316b0db03181696c2429e9026
#
_entry.id   84fc41d316b0db03181696c2429e9026
#
_cell.length_a   1.000
_cell.length_b   1.000
_cell.length_c   1.000
_cell.angle_alpha   90.00
_cell.angle_beta   90.00
_cell.angle_gamma   90.00
#
_symmetry.space_group_name_H-M   'P 1'
#
loop_
_entity.id
_entity.type
_entity.pdbx_description
1 polymer ?
#
loop_
_entity_poly.entity_id
_entity_poly.type
_entity_poly.pdbx_seq_one_letter_code
_entity_poly.pdbx_strand_id
1 'polypeptide(L)'
;MYWLIQDYHQDLYGAAIQPNAHASWHKISLLGKFNDENYRDKIIVINTHYLRHFRFYLFEKNKLIDSKQVGLLDSKRQMPGMHGQSRHYNSPHFRFKIKNNQRLTLLINKQNDGPSILPMDIYSEQAYEDIVRQQNIFWGGVISVLLAMAFYNIFVYAMHRSFAYLWYLAFHSTTFLYFGAINGYGNLIWPNVMQDWLAQNIMTINFFLIFLIVNFANVFLEAKRFAPWHHRYIHHFSVMGIVGVVACLFVPEYYLIPIFSAVQLAASIFGISMGFTALKNSYTPALYFLVSWAFTIVGGAVGIATVMDNLPANFVTLHGFLFGTIMELFLLSIALASRLKYVEKKLLAQSYLYPDVNAANFSYLKRHLPVHIPRLLLEHKSLAMVVADMKGFRELVGLYGPNTLSEIYRHNTEAMRQHINRQSWAVPLPINNKKSIYMVALPGEQILLLVAATPNNIDTIIGMMITEAEKNIVIRDMTINIKYQLGYAFLNIDEEMPETFRKAQTALLTAIQEKRKFLPYEHRQDLILADRLVLIHELQEAIEQGQFQIYIQPQLSIDTQTLVGGEILLRWHHAKKGIIYPGKFIILAEQSGVIFSITKIVILKTCIWLEKLQENATPKMKDFRVSINLSALDMAEPNLLPYLEECLKKHHISAHSILLEVTESAVMDNPQEFLNTIKKLKAAGFLIAIDDFGTGYSSMMYLQNMQADELKIDLAFIRDIHLNPTNQNIVKAIVQLAHSCGAHTVAEGVQSQEELHYLRKLDCHFAQGFYWSPAIPLTQFEQEFLFKTPYFD
;
A
#
# COMPACT_ATOMS: atom_id res chain seq x y z
N MET A 1 -2.68 73.15 -6.88
CA MET A 1 -3.58 73.87 -6.00
C MET A 1 -3.12 73.65 -4.58
N TYR A 2 -2.36 74.56 -3.97
CA TYR A 2 -1.92 74.40 -2.60
C TYR A 2 -2.98 74.83 -1.64
N TRP A 3 -3.43 73.88 -0.84
CA TRP A 3 -4.25 74.16 0.34
C TRP A 3 -3.27 74.39 1.50
N LEU A 4 -3.27 75.53 2.13
CA LEU A 4 -2.57 75.81 3.37
C LEU A 4 -3.38 75.15 4.51
N ILE A 5 -3.02 73.94 4.90
CA ILE A 5 -3.44 73.34 6.16
C ILE A 5 -2.49 73.95 7.20
N GLN A 6 -2.96 74.86 8.01
CA GLN A 6 -2.25 75.27 9.21
C GLN A 6 -2.79 74.35 10.32
N ASP A 7 -2.03 73.29 10.61
CA ASP A 7 -2.23 72.51 11.81
C ASP A 7 -1.85 73.34 13.04
N TYR A 8 -2.84 73.74 13.78
CA TYR A 8 -2.64 74.19 15.14
C TYR A 8 -2.95 73.01 16.04
N HIS A 9 -1.94 72.27 16.42
CA HIS A 9 -1.94 71.42 17.56
C HIS A 9 -1.96 72.28 18.81
N GLN A 10 -3.13 72.64 19.30
CA GLN A 10 -3.28 73.07 20.67
C GLN A 10 -3.73 71.82 21.44
N ASP A 11 -2.73 71.07 21.94
CA ASP A 11 -2.91 70.19 23.04
C ASP A 11 -3.46 71.03 24.20
N LEU A 12 -4.73 70.90 24.52
CA LEU A 12 -5.28 71.32 25.79
C LEU A 12 -4.71 70.42 26.89
N TYR A 13 -3.44 70.57 27.19
CA TYR A 13 -2.82 70.02 28.39
C TYR A 13 -3.39 70.81 29.57
N GLY A 14 -4.42 70.27 30.18
CA GLY A 14 -5.07 70.93 31.39
C GLY A 14 -6.12 70.06 32.05
N ALA A 15 -6.35 68.87 31.57
CA ALA A 15 -7.22 67.96 32.28
C ALA A 15 -6.42 66.70 32.68
N ALA A 16 -6.25 66.47 33.94
CA ALA A 16 -5.66 65.29 34.51
C ALA A 16 -6.14 64.04 33.76
N ILE A 17 -5.23 63.16 33.51
CA ILE A 17 -5.46 61.85 32.90
C ILE A 17 -6.48 61.12 33.76
N GLN A 18 -7.78 61.29 33.48
CA GLN A 18 -8.82 60.41 33.99
C GLN A 18 -8.93 59.24 33.02
N PRO A 19 -8.91 57.99 33.49
CA PRO A 19 -8.83 56.79 32.67
C PRO A 19 -10.03 56.57 31.72
N ASN A 20 -11.02 57.44 31.69
CA ASN A 20 -12.30 57.19 31.03
C ASN A 20 -12.69 58.17 29.92
N ALA A 21 -11.82 59.06 29.43
CA ALA A 21 -12.20 60.04 28.38
C ALA A 21 -11.11 60.15 27.32
N HIS A 22 -11.02 59.24 26.40
CA HIS A 22 -10.16 59.32 25.24
C HIS A 22 -10.83 60.06 24.09
N ALA A 23 -11.26 61.34 24.35
CA ALA A 23 -11.75 62.21 23.32
C ALA A 23 -10.66 63.22 22.93
N SER A 24 -10.21 63.19 21.70
CA SER A 24 -9.31 64.21 21.14
C SER A 24 -10.13 65.19 20.27
N TRP A 25 -9.77 66.48 20.36
CA TRP A 25 -10.35 67.52 19.54
C TRP A 25 -9.31 68.01 18.55
N HIS A 26 -9.65 68.04 17.27
CA HIS A 26 -8.86 68.58 16.17
C HIS A 26 -9.55 69.80 15.56
N LYS A 27 -8.81 70.88 15.42
CA LYS A 27 -9.31 72.14 14.81
C LYS A 27 -8.64 72.36 13.46
N ILE A 28 -9.42 72.48 12.40
CA ILE A 28 -8.95 72.69 11.04
C ILE A 28 -9.56 73.97 10.50
N SER A 29 -8.75 74.86 9.97
CA SER A 29 -9.15 76.07 9.30
C SER A 29 -9.19 75.85 7.82
N LEU A 30 -10.33 75.97 7.23
CA LEU A 30 -10.60 75.80 5.79
C LEU A 30 -10.73 77.18 5.12
N LEU A 31 -9.97 77.42 4.05
CA LEU A 31 -10.06 78.60 3.26
C LEU A 31 -10.39 78.22 1.78
N GLY A 32 -11.50 78.78 1.29
CA GLY A 32 -11.87 78.59 -0.09
C GLY A 32 -10.97 79.51 -1.00
N LYS A 33 -10.24 78.90 -1.97
CA LYS A 33 -9.49 79.60 -2.98
C LYS A 33 -9.91 79.09 -4.36
N PHE A 34 -10.77 79.86 -5.04
CA PHE A 34 -11.31 79.49 -6.35
C PHE A 34 -11.26 80.74 -7.28
N ASN A 35 -11.42 80.56 -8.56
CA ASN A 35 -11.45 81.65 -9.54
C ASN A 35 -12.88 82.20 -9.82
N ASP A 36 -13.88 81.64 -9.15
CA ASP A 36 -15.28 81.98 -9.27
C ASP A 36 -15.92 82.25 -7.92
N GLU A 37 -17.06 82.97 -7.87
CA GLU A 37 -17.79 83.35 -6.66
C GLU A 37 -18.82 82.30 -6.24
N ASN A 38 -18.98 81.21 -6.97
CA ASN A 38 -19.97 80.17 -6.68
C ASN A 38 -19.60 79.28 -5.49
N TYR A 39 -20.60 78.72 -4.82
CA TYR A 39 -20.35 77.63 -3.83
C TYR A 39 -19.87 76.38 -4.51
N ARG A 40 -18.87 75.78 -3.91
CA ARG A 40 -18.38 74.47 -4.33
C ARG A 40 -18.62 73.42 -3.22
N ASP A 41 -19.21 72.34 -3.63
CA ASP A 41 -19.33 71.15 -2.75
C ASP A 41 -17.95 70.48 -2.57
N LYS A 42 -17.60 70.29 -1.31
CA LYS A 42 -16.37 69.63 -0.90
C LYS A 42 -16.68 68.55 0.08
N ILE A 43 -15.84 67.51 0.07
CA ILE A 43 -15.97 66.33 0.90
C ILE A 43 -14.64 66.11 1.63
N ILE A 44 -14.67 66.12 2.96
CA ILE A 44 -13.56 65.70 3.77
C ILE A 44 -13.73 64.20 4.01
N VAL A 45 -12.70 63.44 3.72
CA VAL A 45 -12.66 62.00 3.91
C VAL A 45 -11.57 61.66 4.94
N ILE A 46 -11.90 60.82 5.89
CA ILE A 46 -10.94 60.26 6.83
C ILE A 46 -10.56 58.89 6.34
N ASN A 47 -9.28 58.72 6.00
CA ASN A 47 -8.74 57.48 5.37
C ASN A 47 -8.41 56.39 6.41
N THR A 48 -9.20 56.33 7.52
CA THR A 48 -9.09 55.28 8.54
C THR A 48 -10.45 54.70 8.84
N HIS A 49 -10.59 53.40 8.83
CA HIS A 49 -11.86 52.71 8.99
C HIS A 49 -12.09 52.14 10.41
N TYR A 50 -11.07 52.15 11.28
CA TYR A 50 -11.11 51.53 12.62
C TYR A 50 -11.57 52.47 13.73
N LEU A 51 -11.97 53.68 13.37
CA LEU A 51 -12.36 54.70 14.36
C LEU A 51 -13.83 54.57 14.71
N ARG A 52 -14.13 54.48 16.02
CA ARG A 52 -15.48 54.16 16.56
C ARG A 52 -16.46 55.27 16.44
N HIS A 53 -16.08 56.54 16.85
CA HIS A 53 -16.93 57.69 16.81
C HIS A 53 -16.20 58.94 16.36
N PHE A 54 -16.82 59.66 15.42
CA PHE A 54 -16.42 60.97 15.00
C PHE A 54 -17.59 61.92 15.05
N ARG A 55 -17.37 63.16 15.55
CA ARG A 55 -18.31 64.25 15.41
C ARG A 55 -17.63 65.41 14.73
N PHE A 56 -18.19 65.87 13.65
CA PHE A 56 -17.79 67.02 12.90
C PHE A 56 -18.68 68.17 13.25
N TYR A 57 -18.07 69.35 13.51
CA TYR A 57 -18.77 70.59 13.77
C TYR A 57 -18.18 71.65 12.85
N LEU A 58 -18.99 72.22 11.96
CA LEU A 58 -18.57 73.25 11.00
C LEU A 58 -19.03 74.62 11.47
N PHE A 59 -18.08 75.53 11.63
CA PHE A 59 -18.37 76.93 12.10
C PHE A 59 -17.96 77.93 11.05
N GLU A 60 -18.76 79.01 10.92
CA GLU A 60 -18.41 80.25 10.26
C GLU A 60 -18.48 81.40 11.25
N LYS A 61 -17.40 82.15 11.43
CA LYS A 61 -17.36 83.33 12.38
C LYS A 61 -17.92 82.94 13.77
N ASN A 62 -17.56 81.80 14.34
CA ASN A 62 -18.02 81.23 15.61
C ASN A 62 -19.51 80.80 15.65
N LYS A 63 -20.22 80.81 14.54
CA LYS A 63 -21.61 80.29 14.48
C LYS A 63 -21.57 78.85 13.89
N LEU A 64 -22.16 77.90 14.59
CA LEU A 64 -22.32 76.54 14.05
C LEU A 64 -23.23 76.55 12.84
N ILE A 65 -22.68 76.01 11.69
CA ILE A 65 -23.39 75.92 10.43
C ILE A 65 -23.96 74.51 10.27
N ASP A 66 -23.15 73.50 10.56
CA ASP A 66 -23.51 72.14 10.35
C ASP A 66 -22.75 71.21 11.33
N SER A 67 -23.37 70.07 11.65
CA SER A 67 -22.73 69.03 12.48
C SER A 67 -23.14 67.65 12.02
N LYS A 68 -22.18 66.73 11.99
CA LYS A 68 -22.45 65.36 11.63
C LYS A 68 -21.64 64.37 12.49
N GLN A 69 -22.32 63.31 12.91
CA GLN A 69 -21.70 62.21 13.61
C GLN A 69 -21.49 61.04 12.62
N VAL A 70 -20.30 60.52 12.60
CA VAL A 70 -19.92 59.38 11.73
C VAL A 70 -18.96 58.47 12.50
N GLY A 71 -18.90 57.17 12.17
CA GLY A 71 -18.00 56.20 12.75
C GLY A 71 -18.53 54.78 12.57
N LEU A 72 -17.72 53.81 12.95
CA LEU A 72 -18.02 52.37 12.83
C LEU A 72 -19.27 51.95 13.65
N LEU A 73 -19.63 52.67 14.71
CA LEU A 73 -20.70 52.33 15.64
C LEU A 73 -21.99 53.14 15.44
N ASP A 74 -22.06 54.01 14.44
CA ASP A 74 -23.20 54.96 14.29
C ASP A 74 -24.28 54.51 13.28
N SER A 75 -24.41 53.25 12.99
CA SER A 75 -25.41 52.71 12.06
C SER A 75 -26.89 52.91 12.50
N LYS A 76 -27.18 53.27 13.75
CA LYS A 76 -28.53 53.28 14.31
C LYS A 76 -29.10 54.67 14.66
N ARG A 77 -28.34 55.76 14.65
CA ARG A 77 -28.87 57.09 14.99
C ARG A 77 -28.90 58.05 13.79
N GLN A 78 -29.88 57.89 12.93
CA GLN A 78 -30.26 58.97 12.03
C GLN A 78 -30.94 60.09 12.87
N MET A 79 -30.32 61.25 12.98
CA MET A 79 -31.05 62.43 13.46
C MET A 79 -32.07 62.85 12.39
N PRO A 80 -33.28 63.33 12.81
CA PRO A 80 -34.27 63.78 11.83
C PRO A 80 -33.75 65.04 11.16
N GLY A 81 -33.63 64.99 9.84
CA GLY A 81 -33.24 66.12 8.99
C GLY A 81 -32.08 65.90 8.03
N MET A 82 -31.42 64.74 8.07
CA MET A 82 -30.31 64.44 7.09
C MET A 82 -30.78 63.66 5.88
N HIS A 83 -30.90 64.34 4.74
CA HIS A 83 -31.14 63.68 3.46
C HIS A 83 -29.85 63.04 2.92
N GLY A 84 -29.95 61.79 2.57
CA GLY A 84 -29.08 61.08 1.62
C GLY A 84 -27.74 60.58 2.14
N GLN A 85 -27.75 59.55 2.95
CA GLN A 85 -26.60 58.64 3.04
C GLN A 85 -26.72 57.57 1.94
N SER A 86 -25.89 57.66 0.91
CA SER A 86 -25.71 56.54 0.02
C SER A 86 -24.97 55.45 0.79
N ARG A 87 -25.53 54.24 0.88
CA ARG A 87 -25.02 53.05 1.57
C ARG A 87 -23.70 52.49 0.97
N HIS A 88 -22.98 53.26 0.20
CA HIS A 88 -21.88 52.78 -0.63
C HIS A 88 -20.49 53.28 -0.23
N TYR A 89 -20.35 53.99 0.90
CA TYR A 89 -19.07 54.58 1.25
C TYR A 89 -18.48 53.98 2.53
N ASN A 90 -17.32 53.40 2.36
CA ASN A 90 -16.60 52.70 3.44
C ASN A 90 -15.84 53.64 4.38
N SER A 91 -15.56 54.87 3.96
CA SER A 91 -14.75 55.84 4.74
C SER A 91 -15.62 56.91 5.39
N PRO A 92 -15.38 57.27 6.66
CA PRO A 92 -16.03 58.39 7.30
C PRO A 92 -15.83 59.66 6.51
N HIS A 93 -16.90 60.35 6.14
CA HIS A 93 -16.80 61.56 5.31
C HIS A 93 -17.81 62.61 5.78
N PHE A 94 -17.44 63.87 5.53
CA PHE A 94 -18.27 65.04 5.82
C PHE A 94 -18.38 65.94 4.58
N ARG A 95 -19.58 66.23 4.12
CA ARG A 95 -19.85 67.15 2.96
C ARG A 95 -20.10 68.55 3.46
N PHE A 96 -19.53 69.53 2.83
CA PHE A 96 -19.74 70.94 3.14
C PHE A 96 -19.65 71.82 1.90
N LYS A 97 -20.26 73.02 1.97
CA LYS A 97 -20.20 73.97 0.89
C LYS A 97 -19.32 75.14 1.32
N ILE A 98 -18.44 75.60 0.45
CA ILE A 98 -17.54 76.71 0.71
C ILE A 98 -17.52 77.67 -0.53
N LYS A 99 -17.54 79.01 -0.27
CA LYS A 99 -17.34 80.03 -1.29
C LYS A 99 -15.87 80.43 -1.41
N ASN A 100 -15.56 81.12 -2.52
CA ASN A 100 -14.25 81.77 -2.65
C ASN A 100 -14.01 82.77 -1.49
N ASN A 101 -12.80 82.79 -0.91
CA ASN A 101 -12.40 83.61 0.21
C ASN A 101 -13.20 83.40 1.53
N GLN A 102 -14.09 82.44 1.63
CA GLN A 102 -14.79 82.06 2.87
C GLN A 102 -13.87 81.30 3.76
N ARG A 103 -13.85 81.65 5.05
CA ARG A 103 -13.12 80.92 6.11
C ARG A 103 -14.14 80.14 6.95
N LEU A 104 -13.96 78.84 6.95
CA LEU A 104 -14.70 77.94 7.80
C LEU A 104 -13.78 77.27 8.82
N THR A 105 -14.25 76.98 10.00
CA THR A 105 -13.55 76.22 11.05
C THR A 105 -14.27 74.90 11.21
N LEU A 106 -13.53 73.80 11.02
CA LEU A 106 -14.02 72.48 11.27
C LEU A 106 -13.42 71.98 12.60
N LEU A 107 -14.26 71.66 13.55
CA LEU A 107 -13.86 70.97 14.78
C LEU A 107 -14.27 69.49 14.66
N ILE A 108 -13.30 68.62 14.94
CA ILE A 108 -13.51 67.19 14.88
C ILE A 108 -13.28 66.65 16.30
N ASN A 109 -14.32 66.06 16.87
CA ASN A 109 -14.23 65.29 18.08
C ASN A 109 -14.02 63.80 17.73
N LYS A 110 -12.93 63.28 18.13
CA LYS A 110 -12.58 61.87 17.91
C LYS A 110 -12.68 61.16 19.28
N GLN A 111 -13.43 60.07 19.34
CA GLN A 111 -13.48 59.15 20.47
C GLN A 111 -13.00 57.78 20.03
N ASN A 112 -11.82 57.38 20.43
CA ASN A 112 -11.24 56.10 20.10
C ASN A 112 -10.20 55.63 21.12
N ASP A 113 -10.09 54.32 21.34
CA ASP A 113 -9.11 53.71 22.27
C ASP A 113 -7.78 53.40 21.61
N GLY A 114 -7.60 53.82 20.33
CA GLY A 114 -6.43 53.48 19.52
C GLY A 114 -5.58 54.73 19.11
N PRO A 115 -4.65 54.55 18.19
CA PRO A 115 -3.68 55.56 17.76
C PRO A 115 -4.33 56.86 17.26
N SER A 116 -3.64 57.97 17.42
CA SER A 116 -4.19 59.33 17.19
C SER A 116 -4.05 59.87 15.78
N ILE A 117 -3.54 59.08 14.82
CA ILE A 117 -3.37 59.54 13.45
C ILE A 117 -4.71 59.75 12.77
N LEU A 118 -4.92 60.91 12.12
CA LEU A 118 -6.12 61.29 11.44
C LEU A 118 -5.80 61.69 9.99
N PRO A 119 -5.47 60.74 9.10
CA PRO A 119 -5.19 61.04 7.70
C PRO A 119 -6.50 61.50 7.04
N MET A 120 -6.49 62.77 6.60
CA MET A 120 -7.66 63.41 5.99
C MET A 120 -7.26 64.00 4.67
N ASP A 121 -8.18 63.86 3.72
CA ASP A 121 -8.09 64.48 2.41
C ASP A 121 -9.38 65.21 2.07
N ILE A 122 -9.27 66.25 1.27
CA ILE A 122 -10.41 67.07 0.80
C ILE A 122 -10.56 66.88 -0.70
N TYR A 123 -11.73 66.43 -1.10
CA TYR A 123 -12.03 66.12 -2.49
C TYR A 123 -13.17 66.96 -3.04
N SER A 124 -13.23 67.13 -4.34
CA SER A 124 -14.47 67.49 -5.05
C SER A 124 -15.36 66.25 -5.13
N GLU A 125 -16.66 66.48 -5.37
CA GLU A 125 -17.63 65.36 -5.47
C GLU A 125 -17.22 64.33 -6.50
N GLN A 126 -16.80 64.75 -7.73
CA GLN A 126 -16.33 63.84 -8.77
C GLN A 126 -15.09 63.07 -8.37
N ALA A 127 -14.07 63.75 -7.81
CA ALA A 127 -12.86 63.09 -7.37
C ALA A 127 -13.12 62.07 -6.27
N TYR A 128 -14.07 62.35 -5.39
CA TYR A 128 -14.49 61.43 -4.35
C TYR A 128 -15.18 60.18 -4.91
N GLU A 129 -16.10 60.38 -5.88
CA GLU A 129 -16.74 59.24 -6.56
C GLU A 129 -15.77 58.33 -7.29
N ASP A 130 -14.76 58.91 -7.93
CA ASP A 130 -13.70 58.13 -8.62
C ASP A 130 -12.85 57.34 -7.61
N ILE A 131 -12.49 57.95 -6.47
CA ILE A 131 -11.74 57.25 -5.41
C ILE A 131 -12.58 56.11 -4.84
N VAL A 132 -13.85 56.33 -4.55
CA VAL A 132 -14.76 55.31 -4.06
C VAL A 132 -14.91 54.17 -5.04
N ARG A 133 -14.98 54.46 -6.34
CA ARG A 133 -15.02 53.45 -7.39
C ARG A 133 -13.75 52.55 -7.36
N GLN A 134 -12.57 53.20 -7.30
CA GLN A 134 -11.29 52.50 -7.21
C GLN A 134 -11.20 51.65 -5.94
N GLN A 135 -11.62 52.16 -4.80
CA GLN A 135 -11.66 51.40 -3.54
C GLN A 135 -12.59 50.20 -3.63
N ASN A 136 -13.78 50.37 -4.21
CA ASN A 136 -14.72 49.27 -4.37
C ASN A 136 -14.16 48.16 -5.31
N ILE A 137 -13.48 48.52 -6.37
CA ILE A 137 -12.80 47.55 -7.26
C ILE A 137 -11.69 46.81 -6.49
N PHE A 138 -10.87 47.54 -5.73
CA PHE A 138 -9.82 46.97 -4.93
C PHE A 138 -10.36 45.99 -3.88
N TRP A 139 -11.36 46.43 -3.07
CA TRP A 139 -11.95 45.59 -2.06
C TRP A 139 -12.71 44.40 -2.65
N GLY A 140 -13.38 44.58 -3.78
CA GLY A 140 -14.00 43.50 -4.53
C GLY A 140 -12.96 42.45 -4.98
N GLY A 141 -11.79 42.88 -5.41
CA GLY A 141 -10.66 42.01 -5.74
C GLY A 141 -10.15 41.24 -4.52
N VAL A 142 -9.91 41.94 -3.40
CA VAL A 142 -9.47 41.32 -2.14
C VAL A 142 -10.45 40.26 -1.65
N ILE A 143 -11.75 40.62 -1.63
CA ILE A 143 -12.84 39.69 -1.22
C ILE A 143 -12.84 38.45 -2.12
N SER A 144 -12.77 38.65 -3.45
CA SER A 144 -12.79 37.54 -4.41
C SER A 144 -11.62 36.60 -4.23
N VAL A 145 -10.40 37.11 -4.01
CA VAL A 145 -9.21 36.31 -3.77
C VAL A 145 -9.37 35.50 -2.47
N LEU A 146 -9.78 36.14 -1.38
CA LEU A 146 -9.95 35.46 -0.10
C LEU A 146 -11.05 34.38 -0.18
N LEU A 147 -12.18 34.66 -0.82
CA LEU A 147 -13.23 33.66 -1.01
C LEU A 147 -12.77 32.52 -1.92
N ALA A 148 -12.09 32.80 -3.04
CA ALA A 148 -11.56 31.75 -3.91
C ALA A 148 -10.60 30.82 -3.15
N MET A 149 -9.71 31.37 -2.32
CA MET A 149 -8.81 30.61 -1.47
C MET A 149 -9.57 29.76 -0.43
N ALA A 150 -10.61 30.30 0.16
CA ALA A 150 -11.46 29.57 1.11
C ALA A 150 -12.14 28.38 0.40
N PHE A 151 -12.78 28.62 -0.74
CA PHE A 151 -13.44 27.57 -1.53
C PHE A 151 -12.47 26.48 -1.97
N TYR A 152 -11.28 26.85 -2.47
CA TYR A 152 -10.24 25.89 -2.83
C TYR A 152 -9.89 24.99 -1.65
N ASN A 153 -9.62 25.58 -0.48
CA ASN A 153 -9.23 24.80 0.71
C ASN A 153 -10.39 24.01 1.32
N ILE A 154 -11.64 24.44 1.20
CA ILE A 154 -12.85 23.67 1.54
C ILE A 154 -12.92 22.42 0.66
N PHE A 155 -12.73 22.59 -0.66
CA PHE A 155 -12.74 21.47 -1.60
C PHE A 155 -11.65 20.43 -1.27
N VAL A 156 -10.42 20.90 -1.03
CA VAL A 156 -9.31 20.01 -0.66
C VAL A 156 -9.57 19.33 0.69
N TYR A 157 -10.16 20.05 1.66
CA TYR A 157 -10.57 19.44 2.93
C TYR A 157 -11.62 18.34 2.74
N ALA A 158 -12.62 18.58 1.89
CA ALA A 158 -13.67 17.59 1.63
C ALA A 158 -13.09 16.28 1.03
N MET A 159 -12.06 16.40 0.18
CA MET A 159 -11.37 15.24 -0.42
C MET A 159 -10.49 14.48 0.59
N HIS A 160 -9.72 15.20 1.41
CA HIS A 160 -8.67 14.59 2.23
C HIS A 160 -8.98 14.51 3.72
N ARG A 161 -10.00 15.22 4.20
CA ARG A 161 -10.48 15.27 5.61
C ARG A 161 -9.36 15.48 6.64
N SER A 162 -8.32 16.26 6.28
CA SER A 162 -7.18 16.50 7.15
C SER A 162 -7.47 17.65 8.13
N PHE A 163 -7.27 17.43 9.43
CA PHE A 163 -7.46 18.45 10.48
C PHE A 163 -6.64 19.72 10.27
N ALA A 164 -5.51 19.66 9.57
CA ALA A 164 -4.72 20.86 9.26
C ALA A 164 -5.50 21.85 8.37
N TYR A 165 -6.27 21.34 7.39
CA TYR A 165 -7.12 22.20 6.56
C TYR A 165 -8.28 22.80 7.37
N LEU A 166 -8.85 22.07 8.32
CA LEU A 166 -9.92 22.58 9.18
C LEU A 166 -9.44 23.75 10.04
N TRP A 167 -8.27 23.61 10.68
CA TRP A 167 -7.65 24.69 11.45
C TRP A 167 -7.30 25.90 10.57
N TYR A 168 -6.78 25.65 9.37
CA TYR A 168 -6.50 26.71 8.39
C TYR A 168 -7.77 27.46 7.99
N LEU A 169 -8.84 26.74 7.64
CA LEU A 169 -10.11 27.33 7.25
C LEU A 169 -10.72 28.17 8.37
N ALA A 170 -10.65 27.69 9.63
CA ALA A 170 -11.09 28.46 10.78
C ALA A 170 -10.28 29.74 10.95
N PHE A 171 -8.94 29.66 10.83
CA PHE A 171 -8.05 30.83 10.87
C PHE A 171 -8.35 31.79 9.71
N HIS A 172 -8.43 31.28 8.48
CA HIS A 172 -8.74 32.06 7.28
C HIS A 172 -10.06 32.79 7.39
N SER A 173 -11.15 32.10 7.78
CA SER A 173 -12.48 32.69 7.94
C SER A 173 -12.50 33.76 9.02
N THR A 174 -11.86 33.53 10.16
CA THR A 174 -11.76 34.51 11.25
C THR A 174 -10.96 35.73 10.82
N THR A 175 -9.84 35.52 10.08
CA THR A 175 -9.04 36.61 9.49
C THR A 175 -9.83 37.42 8.46
N PHE A 176 -10.63 36.78 7.63
CA PHE A 176 -11.54 37.44 6.70
C PHE A 176 -12.57 38.35 7.42
N LEU A 177 -13.17 37.86 8.52
CA LEU A 177 -14.08 38.65 9.35
C LEU A 177 -13.35 39.81 10.02
N TYR A 178 -12.16 39.57 10.58
CA TYR A 178 -11.33 40.60 11.22
C TYR A 178 -11.01 41.77 10.25
N PHE A 179 -10.46 41.50 9.08
CA PHE A 179 -10.12 42.52 8.10
C PHE A 179 -11.36 43.20 7.51
N GLY A 180 -12.47 42.46 7.35
CA GLY A 180 -13.74 43.01 6.93
C GLY A 180 -14.29 44.03 7.90
N ALA A 181 -14.15 43.73 9.19
CA ALA A 181 -14.55 44.65 10.26
C ALA A 181 -13.67 45.92 10.31
N ILE A 182 -12.32 45.74 10.33
CA ILE A 182 -11.39 46.87 10.47
C ILE A 182 -11.36 47.79 9.25
N ASN A 183 -11.38 47.21 8.04
CA ASN A 183 -11.27 48.00 6.79
C ASN A 183 -12.61 48.38 6.20
N GLY A 184 -13.72 48.06 6.89
CA GLY A 184 -15.06 48.45 6.50
C GLY A 184 -15.67 47.76 5.28
N TYR A 185 -14.94 46.88 4.58
CA TYR A 185 -15.49 46.18 3.42
C TYR A 185 -16.55 45.14 3.82
N GLY A 186 -16.58 44.78 5.08
CA GLY A 186 -17.63 43.94 5.64
C GLY A 186 -19.03 44.43 5.39
N ASN A 187 -19.24 45.74 5.35
CA ASN A 187 -20.52 46.35 5.01
C ASN A 187 -21.04 46.04 3.59
N LEU A 188 -20.16 45.54 2.69
CA LEU A 188 -20.53 45.10 1.35
C LEU A 188 -21.07 43.65 1.35
N ILE A 189 -20.78 42.86 2.41
CA ILE A 189 -21.03 41.41 2.46
C ILE A 189 -22.08 41.03 3.46
N TRP A 190 -22.02 41.61 4.68
CA TRP A 190 -22.92 41.26 5.79
C TRP A 190 -23.70 42.45 6.34
N PRO A 191 -24.80 42.21 7.09
CA PRO A 191 -25.63 43.25 7.66
C PRO A 191 -24.87 44.14 8.65
N ASN A 192 -25.28 45.43 8.74
CA ASN A 192 -24.69 46.42 9.64
C ASN A 192 -24.64 45.96 11.10
N VAL A 193 -25.66 45.23 11.58
CA VAL A 193 -25.67 44.65 12.95
C VAL A 193 -24.47 43.73 13.18
N MET A 194 -24.10 42.90 12.19
CA MET A 194 -22.93 42.04 12.27
C MET A 194 -21.65 42.85 12.23
N GLN A 195 -21.58 43.88 11.38
CA GLN A 195 -20.43 44.80 11.31
C GLN A 195 -20.19 45.49 12.64
N ASP A 196 -21.25 46.04 13.29
CA ASP A 196 -21.17 46.69 14.58
C ASP A 196 -20.70 45.74 15.66
N TRP A 197 -21.21 44.48 15.66
CA TRP A 197 -20.81 43.48 16.62
C TRP A 197 -19.34 43.09 16.44
N LEU A 198 -18.89 42.85 15.21
CA LEU A 198 -17.48 42.52 14.90
C LEU A 198 -16.55 43.67 15.30
N ALA A 199 -16.92 44.92 14.97
CA ALA A 199 -16.15 46.10 15.30
C ALA A 199 -16.04 46.35 16.83
N GLN A 200 -17.08 46.02 17.58
CA GLN A 200 -17.07 46.09 19.08
C GLN A 200 -16.24 44.98 19.71
N ASN A 201 -16.06 43.83 19.04
CA ASN A 201 -15.36 42.66 19.56
C ASN A 201 -14.03 42.37 18.86
N ILE A 202 -13.37 43.40 18.31
CA ILE A 202 -12.08 43.24 17.60
C ILE A 202 -11.03 42.55 18.46
N MET A 203 -10.93 42.91 19.73
CA MET A 203 -9.94 42.32 20.64
C MET A 203 -10.24 40.84 20.91
N THR A 204 -11.52 40.48 21.05
CA THR A 204 -11.98 39.09 21.16
C THR A 204 -11.54 38.26 19.94
N ILE A 205 -11.73 38.80 18.73
CA ILE A 205 -11.32 38.18 17.48
C ILE A 205 -9.80 38.01 17.46
N ASN A 206 -9.04 38.99 17.91
CA ASN A 206 -7.57 38.93 17.96
C ASN A 206 -7.06 37.83 18.87
N PHE A 207 -7.59 37.67 20.06
CA PHE A 207 -7.22 36.56 20.95
C PHE A 207 -7.63 35.20 20.38
N PHE A 208 -8.79 35.16 19.71
CA PHE A 208 -9.25 33.94 19.05
C PHE A 208 -8.34 33.56 17.85
N LEU A 209 -7.80 34.53 17.11
CA LEU A 209 -6.80 34.29 16.06
C LEU A 209 -5.51 33.69 16.61
N ILE A 210 -5.04 34.12 17.79
CA ILE A 210 -3.89 33.49 18.46
C ILE A 210 -4.18 32.00 18.74
N PHE A 211 -5.36 31.72 19.30
CA PHE A 211 -5.79 30.33 19.54
C PHE A 211 -5.77 29.50 18.25
N LEU A 212 -6.34 30.01 17.16
CA LEU A 212 -6.44 29.31 15.89
C LEU A 212 -5.08 29.06 15.23
N ILE A 213 -4.23 30.11 15.15
CA ILE A 213 -2.93 29.99 14.45
C ILE A 213 -1.95 29.08 15.19
N VAL A 214 -1.98 29.11 16.53
CA VAL A 214 -1.14 28.22 17.35
C VAL A 214 -1.54 26.76 17.17
N ASN A 215 -2.86 26.45 17.19
CA ASN A 215 -3.33 25.09 16.95
C ASN A 215 -3.13 24.64 15.50
N PHE A 216 -3.30 25.54 14.54
CA PHE A 216 -2.92 25.27 13.14
C PHE A 216 -1.44 24.90 13.03
N ALA A 217 -0.55 25.72 13.60
CA ALA A 217 0.89 25.48 13.56
C ALA A 217 1.28 24.12 14.20
N ASN A 218 0.64 23.78 15.33
CA ASN A 218 0.84 22.49 15.99
C ASN A 218 0.53 21.28 15.08
N VAL A 219 -0.64 21.34 14.42
CA VAL A 219 -1.10 20.26 13.54
C VAL A 219 -0.35 20.27 12.20
N PHE A 220 -0.11 21.45 11.62
CA PHE A 220 0.58 21.60 10.35
C PHE A 220 2.03 21.13 10.42
N LEU A 221 2.79 21.56 11.44
CA LEU A 221 4.20 21.20 11.62
C LEU A 221 4.40 19.79 12.19
N GLU A 222 3.31 19.04 12.47
CA GLU A 222 3.39 17.76 13.17
C GLU A 222 4.27 17.86 14.44
N ALA A 223 4.00 18.88 15.28
CA ALA A 223 4.90 19.30 16.36
C ALA A 223 5.24 18.17 17.33
N LYS A 224 4.31 17.25 17.60
CA LYS A 224 4.55 16.05 18.42
C LYS A 224 5.76 15.24 17.91
N ARG A 225 5.97 15.22 16.60
CA ARG A 225 7.02 14.42 15.95
C ARG A 225 8.29 15.21 15.66
N PHE A 226 8.15 16.42 15.10
CA PHE A 226 9.26 17.19 14.58
C PHE A 226 9.73 18.31 15.52
N ALA A 227 8.91 18.70 16.52
CA ALA A 227 9.24 19.72 17.51
C ALA A 227 8.65 19.35 18.90
N PRO A 228 9.03 18.22 19.51
CA PRO A 228 8.37 17.65 20.70
C PRO A 228 8.43 18.57 21.92
N TRP A 229 9.51 19.33 22.10
CA TRP A 229 9.60 20.33 23.16
C TRP A 229 8.53 21.41 22.98
N HIS A 230 8.36 21.97 21.78
CA HIS A 230 7.34 22.97 21.50
C HIS A 230 5.93 22.39 21.66
N HIS A 231 5.70 21.14 21.26
CA HIS A 231 4.41 20.47 21.43
C HIS A 231 3.98 20.41 22.91
N ARG A 232 4.94 20.25 23.85
CA ARG A 232 4.64 20.22 25.28
C ARG A 232 4.11 21.57 25.78
N TYR A 233 4.64 22.67 25.27
CA TYR A 233 4.32 24.02 25.76
C TYR A 233 3.26 24.77 24.95
N ILE A 234 2.89 24.29 23.77
CA ILE A 234 1.97 24.96 22.86
C ILE A 234 0.58 25.17 23.48
N HIS A 235 0.17 24.27 24.36
CA HIS A 235 -1.11 24.36 25.05
C HIS A 235 -1.26 25.60 25.91
N HIS A 236 -0.14 26.13 26.44
CA HIS A 236 -0.20 27.38 27.22
C HIS A 236 -0.64 28.56 26.35
N PHE A 237 -0.13 28.67 25.12
CA PHE A 237 -0.54 29.71 24.18
C PHE A 237 -2.00 29.52 23.72
N SER A 238 -2.44 28.29 23.51
CA SER A 238 -3.87 28.00 23.22
C SER A 238 -4.77 28.43 24.38
N VAL A 239 -4.38 28.11 25.62
CA VAL A 239 -5.12 28.52 26.82
C VAL A 239 -5.10 30.05 26.99
N MET A 240 -3.96 30.72 26.79
CA MET A 240 -3.85 32.17 26.84
C MET A 240 -4.79 32.84 25.81
N GLY A 241 -4.90 32.29 24.59
CA GLY A 241 -5.86 32.77 23.60
C GLY A 241 -7.30 32.68 24.10
N ILE A 242 -7.71 31.54 24.65
CA ILE A 242 -9.08 31.35 25.19
C ILE A 242 -9.33 32.23 26.40
N VAL A 243 -8.37 32.30 27.32
CA VAL A 243 -8.49 33.18 28.52
C VAL A 243 -8.60 34.62 28.08
N GLY A 244 -7.87 35.07 27.06
CA GLY A 244 -8.00 36.39 26.48
C GLY A 244 -9.40 36.66 25.92
N VAL A 245 -9.98 35.69 25.18
CA VAL A 245 -11.36 35.78 24.68
C VAL A 245 -12.35 35.96 25.84
N VAL A 246 -12.21 35.19 26.91
CA VAL A 246 -13.06 35.30 28.09
C VAL A 246 -12.83 36.63 28.83
N ALA A 247 -11.58 37.08 28.94
CA ALA A 247 -11.23 38.33 29.59
C ALA A 247 -11.89 39.57 28.91
N CYS A 248 -12.04 39.51 27.57
CA CYS A 248 -12.70 40.56 26.80
C CYS A 248 -14.17 40.77 27.20
N LEU A 249 -14.83 39.82 27.91
CA LEU A 249 -16.20 39.96 28.41
C LEU A 249 -16.29 40.80 29.66
N PHE A 250 -15.18 40.90 30.43
CA PHE A 250 -15.18 41.51 31.78
C PHE A 250 -14.23 42.68 31.91
N VAL A 251 -13.22 42.78 31.04
CA VAL A 251 -12.14 43.78 31.12
C VAL A 251 -12.22 44.71 29.92
N PRO A 252 -12.18 46.03 30.11
CA PRO A 252 -12.14 47.00 29.02
C PRO A 252 -10.94 46.78 28.13
N GLU A 253 -11.12 46.91 26.80
CA GLU A 253 -10.13 46.65 25.78
C GLU A 253 -8.78 47.37 26.00
N TYR A 254 -8.84 48.58 26.48
CA TYR A 254 -7.66 49.40 26.76
C TYR A 254 -6.59 48.68 27.63
N TYR A 255 -7.05 47.94 28.65
CA TYR A 255 -6.14 47.19 29.52
C TYR A 255 -5.66 45.91 28.88
N LEU A 256 -6.40 45.37 27.91
CA LEU A 256 -6.08 44.13 27.21
C LEU A 256 -5.10 44.33 26.05
N ILE A 257 -5.00 45.53 25.46
CA ILE A 257 -4.13 45.80 24.31
C ILE A 257 -2.65 45.46 24.58
N PRO A 258 -2.04 45.94 25.68
CA PRO A 258 -0.62 45.61 25.98
C PRO A 258 -0.43 44.13 26.29
N ILE A 259 -1.41 43.49 26.94
CA ILE A 259 -1.38 42.05 27.24
C ILE A 259 -1.46 41.24 25.94
N PHE A 260 -2.38 41.59 25.07
CA PHE A 260 -2.51 40.97 23.74
C PHE A 260 -1.21 41.10 22.96
N SER A 261 -0.62 42.30 22.89
CA SER A 261 0.60 42.55 22.13
C SER A 261 1.77 41.71 22.65
N ALA A 262 1.92 41.55 23.98
CA ALA A 262 2.93 40.70 24.58
C ALA A 262 2.70 39.21 24.26
N VAL A 263 1.46 38.72 24.37
CA VAL A 263 1.09 37.34 24.07
C VAL A 263 1.29 37.04 22.59
N GLN A 264 0.88 37.94 21.70
CA GLN A 264 1.04 37.81 20.24
C GLN A 264 2.52 37.73 19.87
N LEU A 265 3.36 38.62 20.42
CA LEU A 265 4.80 38.60 20.17
C LEU A 265 5.43 37.29 20.65
N ALA A 266 5.11 36.85 21.86
CA ALA A 266 5.61 35.61 22.43
C ALA A 266 5.15 34.38 21.58
N ALA A 267 3.89 34.35 21.18
CA ALA A 267 3.35 33.29 20.32
C ALA A 267 4.02 33.27 18.95
N SER A 268 4.33 34.45 18.39
CA SER A 268 5.02 34.58 17.11
C SER A 268 6.44 34.05 17.18
N ILE A 269 7.22 34.46 18.19
CA ILE A 269 8.59 33.95 18.42
C ILE A 269 8.56 32.43 18.63
N PHE A 270 7.61 31.94 19.41
CA PHE A 270 7.46 30.52 19.68
C PHE A 270 7.12 29.73 18.39
N GLY A 271 6.18 30.23 17.57
CA GLY A 271 5.81 29.61 16.31
C GLY A 271 6.95 29.56 15.29
N ILE A 272 7.73 30.63 15.19
CA ILE A 272 8.93 30.69 14.33
C ILE A 272 9.97 29.68 14.80
N SER A 273 10.27 29.65 16.11
CA SER A 273 11.20 28.67 16.70
C SER A 273 10.76 27.23 16.45
N MET A 274 9.45 26.96 16.53
CA MET A 274 8.87 25.65 16.21
C MET A 274 9.05 25.29 14.74
N GLY A 275 8.81 26.24 13.82
CA GLY A 275 9.03 26.07 12.40
C GLY A 275 10.48 25.75 12.05
N PHE A 276 11.46 26.48 12.63
CA PHE A 276 12.89 26.20 12.47
C PHE A 276 13.27 24.82 13.01
N THR A 277 12.74 24.44 14.16
CA THR A 277 13.00 23.11 14.75
C THR A 277 12.47 22.00 13.86
N ALA A 278 11.27 22.16 13.32
CA ALA A 278 10.67 21.19 12.40
C ALA A 278 11.49 21.08 11.09
N LEU A 279 11.95 22.22 10.55
CA LEU A 279 12.78 22.25 9.34
C LEU A 279 14.13 21.55 9.57
N LYS A 280 14.80 21.81 10.70
CA LYS A 280 16.05 21.13 11.10
C LYS A 280 15.87 19.63 11.20
N ASN A 281 14.69 19.18 11.63
CA ASN A 281 14.34 17.75 11.72
C ASN A 281 13.80 17.18 10.40
N SER A 282 14.15 17.79 9.26
CA SER A 282 13.87 17.31 7.90
C SER A 282 12.37 17.34 7.50
N TYR A 283 11.58 18.20 8.11
CA TYR A 283 10.22 18.44 7.71
C TYR A 283 10.15 19.61 6.71
N THR A 284 10.28 19.30 5.42
CA THR A 284 10.38 20.31 4.35
C THR A 284 9.18 21.25 4.22
N PRO A 285 7.91 20.89 4.53
CA PRO A 285 6.81 21.84 4.49
C PRO A 285 6.95 23.02 5.46
N ALA A 286 7.77 22.89 6.52
CA ALA A 286 8.02 23.96 7.48
C ALA A 286 8.67 25.20 6.86
N LEU A 287 9.39 25.06 5.74
CA LEU A 287 9.97 26.19 5.01
C LEU A 287 8.90 27.15 4.53
N TYR A 288 7.84 26.64 3.91
CA TYR A 288 6.71 27.46 3.41
C TYR A 288 5.99 28.17 4.56
N PHE A 289 5.85 27.51 5.70
CA PHE A 289 5.30 28.10 6.92
C PHE A 289 6.16 29.27 7.42
N LEU A 290 7.47 29.14 7.47
CA LEU A 290 8.37 30.20 7.90
C LEU A 290 8.37 31.39 6.94
N VAL A 291 8.36 31.13 5.64
CA VAL A 291 8.28 32.18 4.62
C VAL A 291 6.95 32.91 4.69
N SER A 292 5.82 32.22 4.90
CA SER A 292 4.52 32.86 5.03
C SER A 292 4.48 33.83 6.24
N TRP A 293 5.01 33.44 7.37
CA TRP A 293 5.05 34.27 8.57
C TRP A 293 5.96 35.50 8.40
N ALA A 294 7.02 35.38 7.61
CA ALA A 294 7.88 36.52 7.31
C ALA A 294 7.10 37.68 6.66
N PHE A 295 6.16 37.38 5.76
CA PHE A 295 5.32 38.39 5.11
C PHE A 295 4.40 39.11 6.10
N THR A 296 3.80 38.40 7.04
CA THR A 296 2.95 38.99 8.07
C THR A 296 3.76 39.85 9.03
N ILE A 297 4.98 39.41 9.42
CA ILE A 297 5.87 40.20 10.26
C ILE A 297 6.29 41.48 9.57
N VAL A 298 6.72 41.39 8.30
CA VAL A 298 7.11 42.56 7.52
C VAL A 298 5.93 43.50 7.33
N GLY A 299 4.77 42.99 6.95
CA GLY A 299 3.53 43.76 6.81
C GLY A 299 3.10 44.45 8.10
N GLY A 300 3.19 43.74 9.22
CA GLY A 300 2.91 44.27 10.56
C GLY A 300 3.92 45.36 10.98
N ALA A 301 5.20 45.14 10.71
CA ALA A 301 6.24 46.14 10.99
C ALA A 301 6.02 47.42 10.18
N VAL A 302 5.69 47.33 8.90
CA VAL A 302 5.32 48.46 8.05
C VAL A 302 4.11 49.21 8.62
N GLY A 303 3.05 48.47 9.02
CA GLY A 303 1.88 49.06 9.63
C GLY A 303 2.19 49.81 10.94
N ILE A 304 2.95 49.20 11.83
CA ILE A 304 3.40 49.82 13.10
C ILE A 304 4.26 51.06 12.82
N ALA A 305 5.24 50.98 11.90
CA ALA A 305 6.10 52.10 11.56
C ALA A 305 5.30 53.28 10.99
N THR A 306 4.25 53.00 10.21
CA THR A 306 3.32 54.03 9.66
C THR A 306 2.50 54.67 10.79
N VAL A 307 2.01 53.88 11.75
CA VAL A 307 1.26 54.37 12.91
C VAL A 307 2.13 55.20 13.85
N MET A 308 3.43 54.91 13.93
CA MET A 308 4.43 55.65 14.72
C MET A 308 5.01 56.86 13.99
N ASP A 309 4.47 57.22 12.83
CA ASP A 309 4.92 58.34 11.98
C ASP A 309 6.36 58.19 11.45
N ASN A 310 6.89 56.98 11.47
CA ASN A 310 8.22 56.69 10.93
C ASN A 310 8.17 56.40 9.40
N LEU A 311 7.01 56.14 8.86
CA LEU A 311 6.76 55.98 7.41
C LEU A 311 5.59 56.84 6.97
N PRO A 312 5.61 57.36 5.73
CA PRO A 312 4.50 58.16 5.20
C PRO A 312 3.21 57.32 5.13
N ALA A 313 2.12 57.89 5.65
CA ALA A 313 0.80 57.26 5.62
C ALA A 313 0.24 57.33 4.20
N ASN A 314 0.49 56.29 3.39
CA ASN A 314 -0.07 56.11 2.09
C ASN A 314 -0.90 54.84 2.01
N PHE A 315 -1.58 54.57 0.89
CA PHE A 315 -2.44 53.39 0.74
C PHE A 315 -1.69 52.08 1.03
N VAL A 316 -0.46 51.91 0.54
CA VAL A 316 0.33 50.67 0.72
C VAL A 316 0.77 50.48 2.17
N THR A 317 1.28 51.55 2.80
CA THR A 317 1.79 51.47 4.19
C THR A 317 0.66 51.28 5.21
N LEU A 318 -0.50 51.93 4.98
CA LEU A 318 -1.68 51.76 5.83
C LEU A 318 -2.28 50.33 5.74
N HIS A 319 -2.17 49.72 4.58
CA HIS A 319 -2.65 48.35 4.37
C HIS A 319 -1.55 47.29 4.38
N GLY A 320 -0.32 47.64 4.83
CA GLY A 320 0.83 46.74 4.86
C GLY A 320 0.58 45.44 5.59
N PHE A 321 -0.10 45.50 6.74
CA PHE A 321 -0.49 44.31 7.49
C PHE A 321 -1.50 43.43 6.75
N LEU A 322 -2.47 44.02 6.07
CA LEU A 322 -3.44 43.29 5.22
C LEU A 322 -2.73 42.55 4.08
N PHE A 323 -1.84 43.23 3.35
CA PHE A 323 -1.08 42.61 2.25
C PHE A 323 -0.19 41.49 2.75
N GLY A 324 0.51 41.69 3.89
CA GLY A 324 1.30 40.64 4.53
C GLY A 324 0.49 39.41 4.90
N THR A 325 -0.69 39.61 5.46
CA THR A 325 -1.59 38.52 5.86
C THR A 325 -2.24 37.80 4.66
N ILE A 326 -2.61 38.52 3.59
CA ILE A 326 -3.09 37.87 2.36
C ILE A 326 -2.00 36.96 1.78
N MET A 327 -0.77 37.46 1.73
CA MET A 327 0.36 36.67 1.27
C MET A 327 0.64 35.47 2.17
N GLU A 328 0.54 35.64 3.50
CA GLU A 328 0.62 34.55 4.47
C GLU A 328 -0.43 33.48 4.18
N LEU A 329 -1.69 33.85 4.07
CA LEU A 329 -2.78 32.88 3.78
C LEU A 329 -2.53 32.15 2.46
N PHE A 330 -2.08 32.86 1.43
CA PHE A 330 -1.76 32.24 0.14
C PHE A 330 -0.62 31.22 0.27
N LEU A 331 0.47 31.60 0.91
CA LEU A 331 1.63 30.70 1.11
C LEU A 331 1.31 29.54 2.06
N LEU A 332 0.46 29.73 3.07
CA LEU A 332 -0.02 28.65 3.92
C LEU A 332 -0.89 27.65 3.14
N SER A 333 -1.67 28.11 2.17
CA SER A 333 -2.42 27.21 1.27
C SER A 333 -1.47 26.34 0.44
N ILE A 334 -0.38 26.94 -0.10
CA ILE A 334 0.68 26.20 -0.81
C ILE A 334 1.40 25.25 0.16
N ALA A 335 1.68 25.70 1.38
CA ALA A 335 2.31 24.88 2.42
C ALA A 335 1.48 23.63 2.73
N LEU A 336 0.16 23.76 2.84
CA LEU A 336 -0.76 22.65 3.03
C LEU A 336 -0.73 21.65 1.86
N ALA A 337 -0.69 22.13 0.62
CA ALA A 337 -0.53 21.27 -0.56
C ALA A 337 0.83 20.53 -0.56
N SER A 338 1.91 21.23 -0.16
CA SER A 338 3.24 20.61 0.01
C SER A 338 3.24 19.55 1.11
N ARG A 339 2.56 19.82 2.23
CA ARG A 339 2.38 18.84 3.30
C ARG A 339 1.66 17.58 2.81
N LEU A 340 0.61 17.73 2.01
CA LEU A 340 -0.13 16.62 1.45
C LEU A 340 0.78 15.72 0.60
N LYS A 341 1.55 16.32 -0.32
CA LYS A 341 2.55 15.59 -1.12
C LYS A 341 3.62 14.89 -0.26
N TYR A 342 4.04 15.54 0.83
CA TYR A 342 5.01 14.95 1.77
C TYR A 342 4.43 13.70 2.45
N VAL A 343 3.18 13.78 2.93
CA VAL A 343 2.49 12.66 3.58
C VAL A 343 2.23 11.53 2.58
N GLU A 344 1.75 11.85 1.39
CA GLU A 344 1.52 10.89 0.30
C GLU A 344 2.82 10.14 -0.06
N LYS A 345 3.91 10.88 -0.30
CA LYS A 345 5.22 10.27 -0.60
C LYS A 345 5.70 9.35 0.51
N LYS A 346 5.44 9.71 1.76
CA LYS A 346 5.80 8.89 2.92
C LYS A 346 4.94 7.62 3.03
N LEU A 347 3.64 7.72 2.79
CA LEU A 347 2.72 6.57 2.76
C LEU A 347 3.09 5.62 1.62
N LEU A 348 3.40 6.14 0.43
CA LEU A 348 3.88 5.34 -0.69
C LEU A 348 5.19 4.61 -0.33
N ALA A 349 6.15 5.31 0.28
CA ALA A 349 7.39 4.67 0.71
C ALA A 349 7.17 3.58 1.78
N GLN A 350 6.19 3.76 2.67
CA GLN A 350 5.79 2.72 3.63
C GLN A 350 5.05 1.57 2.95
N SER A 351 4.23 1.84 1.93
CA SER A 351 3.51 0.81 1.18
C SER A 351 4.43 -0.08 0.34
N TYR A 352 5.70 0.30 0.15
CA TYR A 352 6.71 -0.52 -0.53
C TYR A 352 7.42 -1.53 0.38
N LEU A 353 7.18 -1.50 1.68
CA LEU A 353 7.77 -2.43 2.62
C LEU A 353 6.77 -3.52 3.02
N TYR A 354 7.28 -4.72 3.18
CA TYR A 354 6.53 -5.81 3.79
C TYR A 354 6.47 -5.59 5.31
N PRO A 355 5.28 -5.63 5.95
CA PRO A 355 5.14 -5.21 7.36
C PRO A 355 6.02 -5.99 8.35
N ASP A 356 6.14 -7.29 8.15
CA ASP A 356 6.75 -8.21 9.11
C ASP A 356 8.24 -8.49 8.86
N VAL A 357 8.73 -8.18 7.66
CA VAL A 357 10.13 -8.35 7.27
C VAL A 357 10.68 -7.06 6.68
N ASN A 358 11.91 -6.70 7.00
CA ASN A 358 12.53 -5.48 6.47
C ASN A 358 12.98 -5.66 5.01
N ALA A 359 12.04 -6.08 4.17
CA ALA A 359 12.18 -6.29 2.73
C ALA A 359 11.20 -5.40 1.97
N ALA A 360 11.48 -5.11 0.70
CA ALA A 360 10.48 -4.50 -0.17
C ALA A 360 9.39 -5.50 -0.51
N ASN A 361 8.25 -5.01 -0.92
CA ASN A 361 7.13 -5.84 -1.36
C ASN A 361 6.98 -5.84 -2.90
N PHE A 362 6.02 -6.60 -3.40
CA PHE A 362 5.75 -6.72 -4.83
C PHE A 362 5.40 -5.38 -5.51
N SER A 363 4.78 -4.42 -4.78
CA SER A 363 4.50 -3.09 -5.31
C SER A 363 5.78 -2.29 -5.58
N TYR A 364 6.81 -2.48 -4.75
CA TYR A 364 8.13 -1.93 -4.99
C TYR A 364 8.75 -2.49 -6.28
N LEU A 365 8.72 -3.81 -6.44
CA LEU A 365 9.22 -4.50 -7.63
C LEU A 365 8.56 -3.94 -8.90
N LYS A 366 7.24 -3.81 -8.90
CA LYS A 366 6.47 -3.41 -10.08
C LYS A 366 6.59 -1.92 -10.44
N ARG A 367 6.67 -1.03 -9.45
CA ARG A 367 6.51 0.42 -9.66
C ARG A 367 7.78 1.23 -9.37
N HIS A 368 8.60 0.79 -8.45
CA HIS A 368 9.73 1.59 -7.97
C HIS A 368 11.07 1.08 -8.48
N LEU A 369 11.31 -0.21 -8.46
CA LEU A 369 12.57 -0.81 -8.92
C LEU A 369 12.88 -0.50 -10.40
N PRO A 370 11.93 -0.52 -11.36
CA PRO A 370 12.23 -0.25 -12.77
C PRO A 370 12.89 1.11 -13.00
N VAL A 371 12.53 2.11 -12.21
CA VAL A 371 13.11 3.47 -12.30
C VAL A 371 14.60 3.49 -11.94
N HIS A 372 15.07 2.54 -11.14
CA HIS A 372 16.46 2.47 -10.67
C HIS A 372 17.34 1.53 -11.49
N ILE A 373 16.75 0.62 -12.29
CA ILE A 373 17.51 -0.37 -13.08
C ILE A 373 18.55 0.27 -14.01
N PRO A 374 18.24 1.33 -14.79
CA PRO A 374 19.24 1.93 -15.68
C PRO A 374 20.48 2.43 -14.93
N ARG A 375 20.28 3.01 -13.74
CA ARG A 375 21.38 3.46 -12.89
C ARG A 375 22.19 2.28 -12.34
N LEU A 376 21.51 1.23 -11.86
CA LEU A 376 22.16 0.04 -11.31
C LEU A 376 22.99 -0.70 -12.36
N LEU A 377 22.52 -0.75 -13.61
CA LEU A 377 23.27 -1.33 -14.73
C LEU A 377 24.50 -0.50 -15.11
N LEU A 378 24.49 0.83 -14.90
CA LEU A 378 25.67 1.67 -15.08
C LEU A 378 26.69 1.47 -13.95
N GLU A 379 26.23 1.25 -12.73
CA GLU A 379 27.09 1.05 -11.55
C GLU A 379 27.72 -0.36 -11.54
N HIS A 380 27.04 -1.36 -12.13
CA HIS A 380 27.48 -2.77 -12.15
C HIS A 380 27.58 -3.30 -13.58
N LYS A 381 28.68 -3.96 -13.91
CA LYS A 381 28.93 -4.48 -15.27
C LYS A 381 27.94 -5.57 -15.70
N SER A 382 27.39 -6.33 -14.78
CA SER A 382 26.41 -7.38 -15.02
C SER A 382 25.58 -7.61 -13.77
N LEU A 383 24.27 -7.71 -13.93
CA LEU A 383 23.29 -7.94 -12.88
C LEU A 383 22.44 -9.16 -13.19
N ALA A 384 22.25 -10.02 -12.22
CA ALA A 384 21.30 -11.12 -12.27
C ALA A 384 20.15 -10.89 -11.30
N MET A 385 18.94 -11.18 -11.75
CA MET A 385 17.75 -11.25 -10.93
C MET A 385 17.58 -12.70 -10.49
N VAL A 386 17.61 -12.92 -9.18
CA VAL A 386 17.48 -14.24 -8.56
C VAL A 386 16.18 -14.30 -7.80
N VAL A 387 15.36 -15.30 -8.10
CA VAL A 387 14.11 -15.58 -7.35
C VAL A 387 14.29 -16.89 -6.62
N ALA A 388 14.06 -16.88 -5.32
CA ALA A 388 14.18 -18.03 -4.43
C ALA A 388 12.80 -18.40 -3.87
N ASP A 389 12.48 -19.70 -3.86
CA ASP A 389 11.28 -20.28 -3.29
C ASP A 389 11.63 -21.18 -2.10
N MET A 390 10.83 -21.11 -1.05
CA MET A 390 10.98 -21.93 0.14
C MET A 390 10.25 -23.26 -0.06
N LYS A 391 11.00 -24.33 -0.26
CA LYS A 391 10.44 -25.67 -0.49
C LYS A 391 9.64 -26.16 0.72
N GLY A 392 8.42 -26.64 0.47
CA GLY A 392 7.56 -27.22 1.53
C GLY A 392 6.90 -26.18 2.43
N PHE A 393 6.92 -24.89 2.07
CA PHE A 393 6.32 -23.83 2.88
C PHE A 393 4.83 -24.08 3.17
N ARG A 394 4.05 -24.52 2.19
CA ARG A 394 2.61 -24.82 2.36
C ARG A 394 2.37 -25.98 3.31
N GLU A 395 3.23 -27.00 3.28
CA GLU A 395 3.18 -28.16 4.19
C GLU A 395 3.52 -27.73 5.62
N LEU A 396 4.51 -26.84 5.77
CA LEU A 396 4.84 -26.24 7.07
C LEU A 396 3.67 -25.41 7.63
N VAL A 397 2.88 -24.73 6.77
CA VAL A 397 1.65 -24.03 7.20
C VAL A 397 0.65 -25.00 7.82
N GLY A 398 0.43 -26.12 7.16
CA GLY A 398 -0.48 -27.17 7.66
C GLY A 398 -0.06 -27.75 9.00
N LEU A 399 1.25 -27.94 9.21
CA LEU A 399 1.80 -28.55 10.43
C LEU A 399 1.86 -27.58 11.62
N TYR A 400 2.26 -26.33 11.40
CA TYR A 400 2.60 -25.38 12.47
C TYR A 400 1.62 -24.19 12.59
N GLY A 401 0.70 -24.06 11.66
CA GLY A 401 -0.24 -22.94 11.59
C GLY A 401 0.37 -21.62 11.09
N PRO A 402 -0.46 -20.66 10.66
CA PRO A 402 -0.01 -19.45 9.96
C PRO A 402 0.84 -18.50 10.82
N ASN A 403 0.58 -18.44 12.14
CA ASN A 403 1.31 -17.53 13.04
C ASN A 403 2.76 -17.98 13.27
N THR A 404 2.98 -19.27 13.48
CA THR A 404 4.32 -19.85 13.68
C THR A 404 5.13 -19.70 12.38
N LEU A 405 4.47 -19.86 11.27
CA LEU A 405 5.10 -19.75 9.97
C LEU A 405 5.56 -18.32 9.64
N SER A 406 4.75 -17.31 9.95
CA SER A 406 5.17 -15.90 9.84
C SER A 406 6.41 -15.62 10.70
N GLU A 407 6.52 -16.26 11.86
CA GLU A 407 7.69 -16.15 12.73
C GLU A 407 8.93 -16.82 12.10
N ILE A 408 8.76 -18.01 11.52
CA ILE A 408 9.81 -18.75 10.78
C ILE A 408 10.29 -17.93 9.59
N TYR A 409 9.37 -17.45 8.77
CA TYR A 409 9.67 -16.63 7.60
C TYR A 409 10.43 -15.36 7.97
N ARG A 410 9.95 -14.66 8.99
CA ARG A 410 10.62 -13.45 9.50
C ARG A 410 12.03 -13.72 9.99
N HIS A 411 12.23 -14.78 10.79
CA HIS A 411 13.54 -15.12 11.34
C HIS A 411 14.54 -15.49 10.24
N ASN A 412 14.10 -16.31 9.31
CA ASN A 412 14.93 -16.72 8.18
C ASN A 412 15.28 -15.57 7.25
N THR A 413 14.30 -14.76 6.89
CA THR A 413 14.51 -13.57 6.03
C THR A 413 15.45 -12.57 6.69
N GLU A 414 15.37 -12.39 8.01
CA GLU A 414 16.27 -11.51 8.75
C GLU A 414 17.71 -12.07 8.82
N ALA A 415 17.87 -13.36 9.02
CA ALA A 415 19.18 -14.03 8.99
C ALA A 415 19.84 -13.91 7.61
N MET A 416 19.08 -14.20 6.55
CA MET A 416 19.53 -14.01 5.16
C MET A 416 19.93 -12.56 4.90
N ARG A 417 19.12 -11.61 5.33
CA ARG A 417 19.41 -10.18 5.18
C ARG A 417 20.71 -9.77 5.82
N GLN A 418 20.98 -10.23 7.05
CA GLN A 418 22.22 -9.91 7.77
C GLN A 418 23.44 -10.47 7.05
N HIS A 419 23.32 -11.65 6.44
CA HIS A 419 24.39 -12.23 5.64
C HIS A 419 24.58 -11.46 4.33
N ILE A 420 23.51 -11.22 3.58
CA ILE A 420 23.52 -10.56 2.28
C ILE A 420 24.08 -9.14 2.38
N ASN A 421 23.72 -8.38 3.41
CA ASN A 421 24.19 -7.01 3.63
C ASN A 421 25.73 -6.88 3.74
N ARG A 422 26.43 -7.96 4.01
CA ARG A 422 27.89 -8.00 4.15
C ARG A 422 28.60 -8.43 2.88
N GLN A 423 27.85 -8.81 1.85
CA GLN A 423 28.41 -9.36 0.62
C GLN A 423 28.61 -8.30 -0.46
N SER A 424 29.73 -8.33 -1.14
CA SER A 424 30.05 -7.40 -2.23
C SER A 424 29.21 -7.61 -3.51
N TRP A 425 28.64 -8.78 -3.68
CA TRP A 425 27.78 -9.10 -4.80
C TRP A 425 26.31 -8.69 -4.60
N ALA A 426 25.92 -8.34 -3.39
CA ALA A 426 24.55 -7.94 -3.10
C ALA A 426 24.29 -6.49 -3.52
N VAL A 427 23.29 -6.28 -4.35
CA VAL A 427 22.95 -4.95 -4.87
C VAL A 427 21.96 -4.25 -3.95
N PRO A 428 22.29 -3.07 -3.42
CA PRO A 428 21.37 -2.31 -2.58
C PRO A 428 20.24 -1.71 -3.41
N LEU A 429 19.00 -1.96 -3.02
CA LEU A 429 17.79 -1.44 -3.64
C LEU A 429 17.35 -0.16 -2.90
N PRO A 430 17.34 1.02 -3.54
CA PRO A 430 17.02 2.28 -2.89
C PRO A 430 15.51 2.41 -2.62
N ILE A 431 15.10 2.65 -1.36
CA ILE A 431 13.72 3.01 -1.02
C ILE A 431 13.55 4.52 -0.96
N ASN A 432 14.53 5.19 -0.35
CA ASN A 432 14.63 6.65 -0.29
C ASN A 432 16.10 7.05 -0.15
N ASN A 433 16.38 8.36 -0.13
CA ASN A 433 17.75 8.89 -0.10
C ASN A 433 18.61 8.43 1.10
N LYS A 434 18.05 7.76 2.09
CA LYS A 434 18.74 7.37 3.34
C LYS A 434 18.62 5.88 3.66
N LYS A 435 17.77 5.10 2.97
CA LYS A 435 17.51 3.70 3.29
C LYS A 435 17.55 2.84 2.04
N SER A 436 18.42 1.84 2.06
CA SER A 436 18.48 0.78 1.07
C SER A 436 18.08 -0.55 1.70
N ILE A 437 17.55 -1.43 0.92
CA ILE A 437 17.23 -2.82 1.22
C ILE A 437 17.91 -3.72 0.19
N TYR A 438 17.97 -5.02 0.45
CA TYR A 438 18.65 -5.95 -0.46
C TYR A 438 17.72 -7.03 -1.01
N MET A 439 16.50 -7.10 -0.48
CA MET A 439 15.55 -8.16 -0.82
C MET A 439 14.17 -7.60 -1.09
N VAL A 440 13.44 -8.27 -2.00
CA VAL A 440 12.03 -8.06 -2.27
C VAL A 440 11.27 -9.32 -1.86
N ALA A 441 10.32 -9.21 -0.95
CA ALA A 441 9.40 -10.29 -0.60
C ALA A 441 8.27 -10.33 -1.64
N LEU A 442 8.08 -11.49 -2.23
CA LEU A 442 7.07 -11.76 -3.25
C LEU A 442 5.90 -12.55 -2.64
N PRO A 443 4.73 -12.60 -3.31
CA PRO A 443 3.65 -13.49 -2.92
C PRO A 443 4.09 -14.96 -2.93
N GLY A 444 3.56 -15.77 -2.00
CA GLY A 444 3.92 -17.18 -1.87
C GLY A 444 5.29 -17.40 -1.21
N GLU A 445 5.70 -16.45 -0.35
CA GLU A 445 6.95 -16.49 0.46
C GLU A 445 8.23 -16.62 -0.37
N GLN A 446 8.15 -16.21 -1.61
CA GLN A 446 9.31 -16.10 -2.48
C GLN A 446 10.10 -14.82 -2.16
N ILE A 447 11.39 -14.87 -2.42
CA ILE A 447 12.31 -13.76 -2.20
C ILE A 447 13.02 -13.46 -3.53
N LEU A 448 13.08 -12.17 -3.89
CA LEU A 448 13.84 -11.70 -5.02
C LEU A 448 15.04 -10.89 -4.56
N LEU A 449 16.16 -11.12 -5.22
CA LEU A 449 17.43 -10.43 -5.01
C LEU A 449 17.98 -9.93 -6.35
N LEU A 450 18.66 -8.79 -6.33
CA LEU A 450 19.57 -8.40 -7.40
C LEU A 450 21.00 -8.70 -6.99
N VAL A 451 21.71 -9.40 -7.87
CA VAL A 451 23.07 -9.90 -7.64
C VAL A 451 24.00 -9.35 -8.71
N ALA A 452 25.08 -8.68 -8.28
CA ALA A 452 26.15 -8.26 -9.17
C ALA A 452 27.02 -9.49 -9.48
N ALA A 453 26.76 -10.13 -10.61
CA ALA A 453 27.43 -11.37 -11.02
C ALA A 453 27.57 -11.45 -12.53
N THR A 454 28.57 -12.19 -12.97
CA THR A 454 28.81 -12.59 -14.36
C THR A 454 28.38 -14.04 -14.57
N PRO A 455 28.16 -14.49 -15.82
CA PRO A 455 27.86 -15.90 -16.08
C PRO A 455 28.87 -16.91 -15.49
N ASN A 456 30.12 -16.48 -15.28
CA ASN A 456 31.18 -17.35 -14.77
C ASN A 456 31.18 -17.54 -13.25
N ASN A 457 30.59 -16.62 -12.48
CA ASN A 457 30.63 -16.65 -11.02
C ASN A 457 29.26 -16.75 -10.34
N ILE A 458 28.16 -16.62 -11.09
CA ILE A 458 26.80 -16.62 -10.54
C ILE A 458 26.48 -17.92 -9.80
N ASP A 459 26.83 -19.07 -10.34
CA ASP A 459 26.56 -20.38 -9.73
C ASP A 459 27.27 -20.56 -8.40
N THR A 460 28.49 -20.04 -8.27
CA THR A 460 29.22 -20.02 -6.99
C THR A 460 28.52 -19.12 -5.97
N ILE A 461 28.06 -17.94 -6.38
CA ILE A 461 27.32 -17.01 -5.50
C ILE A 461 26.01 -17.65 -5.05
N ILE A 462 25.24 -18.25 -5.96
CA ILE A 462 23.99 -18.94 -5.63
C ILE A 462 24.25 -20.12 -4.68
N GLY A 463 25.28 -20.88 -4.91
CA GLY A 463 25.68 -21.97 -4.00
C GLY A 463 25.96 -21.48 -2.58
N MET A 464 26.67 -20.35 -2.44
CA MET A 464 26.89 -19.71 -1.13
C MET A 464 25.57 -19.22 -0.51
N MET A 465 24.70 -18.62 -1.29
CA MET A 465 23.37 -18.17 -0.83
C MET A 465 22.52 -19.32 -0.29
N ILE A 466 22.47 -20.44 -1.01
CA ILE A 466 21.72 -21.63 -0.61
C ILE A 466 22.29 -22.19 0.71
N THR A 467 23.61 -22.33 0.78
CA THR A 467 24.27 -22.87 1.98
C THR A 467 23.99 -22.05 3.22
N GLU A 468 23.91 -20.73 3.08
CA GLU A 468 23.58 -19.83 4.18
C GLU A 468 22.09 -19.86 4.54
N ALA A 469 21.22 -19.90 3.52
CA ALA A 469 19.78 -19.91 3.69
C ALA A 469 19.25 -21.24 4.28
N GLU A 470 19.93 -22.36 3.98
CA GLU A 470 19.57 -23.70 4.44
C GLU A 470 20.14 -24.04 5.84
N LYS A 471 20.69 -23.03 6.57
CA LYS A 471 21.10 -23.25 7.96
C LYS A 471 19.88 -23.53 8.84
N ASN A 472 20.06 -24.48 9.77
CA ASN A 472 19.04 -24.82 10.73
C ASN A 472 18.60 -23.61 11.56
N ILE A 473 17.30 -23.38 11.64
CA ILE A 473 16.70 -22.32 12.44
C ILE A 473 16.08 -22.94 13.68
N VAL A 474 16.41 -22.41 14.86
CA VAL A 474 15.81 -22.85 16.13
C VAL A 474 14.73 -21.83 16.51
N ILE A 475 13.48 -22.29 16.59
CA ILE A 475 12.33 -21.48 17.03
C ILE A 475 11.58 -22.27 18.08
N ARG A 476 11.42 -21.71 19.29
CA ARG A 476 10.69 -22.34 20.41
C ARG A 476 11.14 -23.81 20.65
N ASP A 477 12.45 -24.04 20.69
CA ASP A 477 13.07 -25.37 20.91
C ASP A 477 12.91 -26.38 19.75
N MET A 478 12.37 -25.93 18.61
CA MET A 478 12.29 -26.74 17.40
C MET A 478 13.40 -26.36 16.43
N THR A 479 14.12 -27.35 15.93
CA THR A 479 15.10 -27.15 14.84
C THR A 479 14.42 -27.39 13.51
N ILE A 480 14.31 -26.35 12.68
CA ILE A 480 13.66 -26.40 11.37
C ILE A 480 14.72 -26.27 10.30
N ASN A 481 14.74 -27.21 9.38
CA ASN A 481 15.60 -27.17 8.18
C ASN A 481 14.77 -26.71 7.00
N ILE A 482 15.10 -25.53 6.44
CA ILE A 482 14.42 -24.94 5.30
C ILE A 482 15.29 -25.16 4.07
N LYS A 483 14.69 -25.71 3.01
CA LYS A 483 15.37 -25.89 1.72
C LYS A 483 14.88 -24.84 0.73
N TYR A 484 15.77 -24.38 -0.14
CA TYR A 484 15.46 -23.39 -1.17
C TYR A 484 15.68 -23.94 -2.57
N GLN A 485 14.82 -23.49 -3.48
CA GLN A 485 15.02 -23.66 -4.92
C GLN A 485 15.06 -22.28 -5.57
N LEU A 486 15.94 -22.07 -6.53
CA LEU A 486 16.19 -20.76 -7.11
C LEU A 486 16.13 -20.81 -8.63
N GLY A 487 15.66 -19.69 -9.20
CA GLY A 487 15.77 -19.44 -10.63
C GLY A 487 16.39 -18.06 -10.86
N TYR A 488 17.18 -17.90 -11.90
CA TYR A 488 17.79 -16.62 -12.20
C TYR A 488 17.82 -16.27 -13.68
N ALA A 489 17.82 -14.96 -13.96
CA ALA A 489 18.01 -14.41 -15.29
C ALA A 489 18.86 -13.15 -15.22
N PHE A 490 19.71 -12.93 -16.24
CA PHE A 490 20.50 -11.72 -16.35
C PHE A 490 19.66 -10.56 -16.87
N LEU A 491 19.89 -9.35 -16.32
CA LEU A 491 19.27 -8.13 -16.80
C LEU A 491 20.01 -7.62 -18.05
N ASN A 492 19.25 -7.30 -19.09
CA ASN A 492 19.74 -6.66 -20.30
C ASN A 492 19.24 -5.22 -20.37
N ILE A 493 20.04 -4.31 -20.96
CA ILE A 493 19.70 -2.88 -21.08
C ILE A 493 18.47 -2.67 -21.95
N ASP A 494 18.31 -3.50 -22.98
CA ASP A 494 17.22 -3.41 -23.97
C ASP A 494 15.93 -4.14 -23.52
N GLU A 495 15.93 -4.72 -22.32
CA GLU A 495 14.81 -5.53 -21.83
C GLU A 495 14.12 -4.86 -20.64
N GLU A 496 12.80 -4.83 -20.68
CA GLU A 496 12.01 -4.34 -19.55
C GLU A 496 12.13 -5.28 -18.34
N MET A 497 12.27 -4.72 -17.16
CA MET A 497 12.41 -5.46 -15.90
C MET A 497 11.32 -6.53 -15.66
N PRO A 498 10.03 -6.32 -16.01
CA PRO A 498 9.01 -7.36 -15.87
C PRO A 498 9.34 -8.63 -16.67
N GLU A 499 9.99 -8.49 -17.83
CA GLU A 499 10.36 -9.63 -18.64
C GLU A 499 11.53 -10.41 -18.01
N THR A 500 12.54 -9.73 -17.48
CA THR A 500 13.62 -10.40 -16.73
C THR A 500 13.06 -11.12 -15.49
N PHE A 501 12.08 -10.50 -14.81
CA PHE A 501 11.41 -11.15 -13.69
C PHE A 501 10.66 -12.41 -14.13
N ARG A 502 9.91 -12.36 -15.24
CA ARG A 502 9.23 -13.51 -15.81
C ARG A 502 10.22 -14.64 -16.13
N LYS A 503 11.36 -14.30 -16.73
CA LYS A 503 12.43 -15.25 -17.05
C LYS A 503 13.01 -15.93 -15.80
N ALA A 504 13.30 -15.17 -14.75
CA ALA A 504 13.77 -15.73 -13.48
C ALA A 504 12.73 -16.64 -12.82
N GLN A 505 11.45 -16.29 -12.90
CA GLN A 505 10.33 -17.12 -12.45
C GLN A 505 10.21 -18.42 -13.27
N THR A 506 10.35 -18.34 -14.59
CA THR A 506 10.36 -19.51 -15.48
C THR A 506 11.48 -20.48 -15.08
N ALA A 507 12.68 -19.96 -14.85
CA ALA A 507 13.83 -20.75 -14.40
C ALA A 507 13.58 -21.41 -13.05
N LEU A 508 12.97 -20.69 -12.09
CA LEU A 508 12.58 -21.22 -10.79
C LEU A 508 11.57 -22.37 -10.93
N LEU A 509 10.51 -22.17 -11.71
CA LEU A 509 9.49 -23.20 -11.91
C LEU A 509 10.11 -24.46 -12.55
N THR A 510 11.03 -24.30 -13.47
CA THR A 510 11.74 -25.42 -14.08
C THR A 510 12.65 -26.10 -13.05
N ALA A 511 13.35 -25.35 -12.20
CA ALA A 511 14.18 -25.90 -11.12
C ALA A 511 13.35 -26.73 -10.12
N ILE A 512 12.16 -26.27 -9.78
CA ILE A 512 11.22 -27.02 -8.90
C ILE A 512 10.81 -28.34 -9.57
N GLN A 513 10.48 -28.31 -10.85
CA GLN A 513 10.03 -29.49 -11.59
C GLN A 513 11.14 -30.53 -11.78
N GLU A 514 12.34 -30.09 -12.08
CA GLU A 514 13.50 -30.97 -12.27
C GLU A 514 14.14 -31.39 -10.94
N LYS A 515 13.56 -30.97 -9.79
CA LYS A 515 14.10 -31.21 -8.44
C LYS A 515 15.54 -30.73 -8.29
N ARG A 516 15.94 -29.70 -9.04
CA ARG A 516 17.25 -29.05 -8.97
C ARG A 516 17.26 -27.94 -7.95
N LYS A 517 18.42 -27.65 -7.36
CA LYS A 517 18.58 -26.55 -6.39
C LYS A 517 18.42 -25.18 -7.04
N PHE A 518 18.96 -25.01 -8.26
CA PHE A 518 18.80 -23.80 -9.03
C PHE A 518 18.98 -24.05 -10.54
N LEU A 519 18.42 -23.17 -11.35
CA LEU A 519 18.61 -23.15 -12.81
C LEU A 519 18.72 -21.73 -13.35
N PRO A 520 19.53 -21.49 -14.40
CA PRO A 520 19.48 -20.31 -15.23
C PRO A 520 18.23 -20.33 -16.10
N TYR A 521 17.78 -19.14 -16.52
CA TYR A 521 16.80 -19.06 -17.58
C TYR A 521 17.40 -19.42 -18.92
N GLU A 522 16.74 -20.33 -19.63
CA GLU A 522 17.00 -20.70 -21.02
C GLU A 522 15.68 -20.60 -21.81
N HIS A 523 15.74 -20.11 -23.03
CA HIS A 523 14.56 -19.95 -23.89
C HIS A 523 13.76 -21.26 -24.10
N ARG A 524 14.45 -22.42 -24.05
CA ARG A 524 13.81 -23.74 -24.13
C ARG A 524 12.77 -23.96 -23.01
N GLN A 525 12.95 -23.35 -21.85
CA GLN A 525 12.05 -23.50 -20.72
C GLN A 525 10.69 -22.86 -21.00
N ASP A 526 10.62 -21.75 -21.72
CA ASP A 526 9.36 -21.14 -22.16
C ASP A 526 8.55 -22.08 -23.06
N LEU A 527 9.22 -22.77 -23.98
CA LEU A 527 8.59 -23.75 -24.85
C LEU A 527 8.02 -24.93 -24.06
N ILE A 528 8.77 -25.44 -23.08
CA ILE A 528 8.32 -26.54 -22.21
C ILE A 528 7.09 -26.12 -21.39
N LEU A 529 7.08 -24.91 -20.83
CA LEU A 529 5.94 -24.40 -20.06
C LEU A 529 4.71 -24.13 -20.95
N ALA A 530 4.94 -23.58 -22.16
CA ALA A 530 3.85 -23.38 -23.13
C ALA A 530 3.22 -24.71 -23.55
N ASP A 531 4.04 -25.70 -23.91
CA ASP A 531 3.59 -27.04 -24.26
C ASP A 531 2.80 -27.69 -23.12
N ARG A 532 3.22 -27.45 -21.88
CA ARG A 532 2.55 -27.96 -20.68
C ARG A 532 1.14 -27.35 -20.48
N LEU A 533 1.00 -26.04 -20.66
CA LEU A 533 -0.30 -25.35 -20.55
C LEU A 533 -1.26 -25.84 -21.64
N VAL A 534 -0.76 -26.03 -22.85
CA VAL A 534 -1.53 -26.63 -23.95
C VAL A 534 -1.96 -28.07 -23.59
N LEU A 535 -1.05 -28.86 -23.02
CA LEU A 535 -1.34 -30.25 -22.65
C LEU A 535 -2.38 -30.35 -21.54
N ILE A 536 -2.41 -29.42 -20.57
CA ILE A 536 -3.44 -29.33 -19.52
C ILE A 536 -4.83 -29.08 -20.14
N HIS A 537 -4.91 -28.19 -21.12
CA HIS A 537 -6.18 -27.94 -21.82
C HIS A 537 -6.64 -29.16 -22.63
N GLU A 538 -5.71 -29.73 -23.42
CA GLU A 538 -5.96 -30.96 -24.23
C GLU A 538 -6.34 -32.15 -23.34
N LEU A 539 -5.87 -32.21 -22.08
CA LEU A 539 -6.19 -33.26 -21.11
C LEU A 539 -7.68 -33.31 -20.73
N GLN A 540 -8.30 -32.14 -20.53
CA GLN A 540 -9.74 -32.04 -20.26
C GLN A 540 -10.57 -32.52 -21.44
N GLU A 541 -10.21 -32.09 -22.65
CA GLU A 541 -10.85 -32.55 -23.87
C GLU A 541 -10.68 -34.06 -24.08
N ALA A 542 -9.51 -34.61 -23.75
CA ALA A 542 -9.22 -36.04 -23.87
C ALA A 542 -10.09 -36.93 -22.99
N ILE A 543 -10.45 -36.45 -21.78
CA ILE A 543 -11.39 -37.10 -20.88
C ILE A 543 -12.78 -37.21 -21.53
N GLU A 544 -13.28 -36.11 -22.09
CA GLU A 544 -14.61 -36.05 -22.73
C GLU A 544 -14.67 -36.86 -24.03
N GLN A 545 -13.58 -36.85 -24.82
CA GLN A 545 -13.52 -37.55 -26.13
C GLN A 545 -13.12 -39.03 -26.01
N GLY A 546 -12.86 -39.56 -24.81
CA GLY A 546 -12.50 -40.95 -24.59
C GLY A 546 -11.15 -41.38 -25.14
N GLN A 547 -10.17 -40.45 -25.24
CA GLN A 547 -8.85 -40.67 -25.80
C GLN A 547 -7.93 -41.56 -24.93
N PHE A 548 -8.36 -41.88 -23.70
CA PHE A 548 -7.60 -42.72 -22.77
C PHE A 548 -7.89 -44.21 -23.06
N GLN A 549 -6.82 -45.00 -23.25
CA GLN A 549 -6.89 -46.42 -23.41
C GLN A 549 -6.03 -47.11 -22.33
N ILE A 550 -6.50 -48.30 -21.88
CA ILE A 550 -5.76 -49.13 -20.95
C ILE A 550 -5.00 -50.20 -21.71
N TYR A 551 -3.75 -50.34 -21.28
CA TYR A 551 -2.81 -51.41 -21.69
C TYR A 551 -2.56 -52.29 -20.48
N ILE A 552 -2.01 -53.49 -20.68
CA ILE A 552 -1.68 -54.38 -19.58
C ILE A 552 -0.28 -54.95 -19.75
N GLN A 553 0.47 -54.99 -18.65
CA GLN A 553 1.77 -55.67 -18.57
C GLN A 553 1.60 -56.98 -17.78
N PRO A 554 2.06 -58.13 -18.35
CA PRO A 554 1.88 -59.42 -17.64
C PRO A 554 2.76 -59.51 -16.41
N GLN A 555 2.21 -60.09 -15.34
CA GLN A 555 2.88 -60.47 -14.11
C GLN A 555 2.90 -62.00 -14.05
N LEU A 556 4.09 -62.56 -13.81
CA LEU A 556 4.31 -64.02 -13.78
C LEU A 556 4.88 -64.47 -12.45
N SER A 557 4.50 -65.67 -12.04
CA SER A 557 5.19 -66.37 -10.93
C SER A 557 6.62 -66.72 -11.35
N ILE A 558 7.58 -66.35 -10.49
CA ILE A 558 9.01 -66.62 -10.72
C ILE A 558 9.27 -68.12 -10.71
N ASP A 559 8.57 -68.86 -9.85
CA ASP A 559 8.78 -70.32 -9.67
C ASP A 559 8.19 -71.12 -10.83
N THR A 560 6.91 -70.88 -11.12
CA THR A 560 6.15 -71.67 -12.11
C THR A 560 6.17 -71.07 -13.50
N GLN A 561 6.58 -69.81 -13.66
CA GLN A 561 6.50 -69.01 -14.90
C GLN A 561 5.08 -68.98 -15.50
N THR A 562 4.07 -69.16 -14.66
CA THR A 562 2.71 -69.02 -15.07
C THR A 562 2.20 -67.62 -14.86
N LEU A 563 1.27 -67.17 -15.69
CA LEU A 563 0.62 -65.86 -15.57
C LEU A 563 -0.21 -65.85 -14.28
N VAL A 564 -0.02 -64.85 -13.41
CA VAL A 564 -0.76 -64.66 -12.17
C VAL A 564 -1.61 -63.41 -12.19
N GLY A 565 -1.28 -62.42 -13.02
CA GLY A 565 -1.99 -61.15 -13.08
C GLY A 565 -1.42 -60.26 -14.17
N GLY A 566 -1.76 -58.97 -14.05
CA GLY A 566 -1.17 -57.95 -14.90
C GLY A 566 -1.46 -56.54 -14.40
N GLU A 567 -0.57 -55.62 -14.63
CA GLU A 567 -0.67 -54.22 -14.28
C GLU A 567 -1.33 -53.41 -15.39
N ILE A 568 -2.40 -52.72 -15.07
CA ILE A 568 -3.10 -51.79 -15.98
C ILE A 568 -2.30 -50.51 -16.07
N LEU A 569 -1.87 -50.20 -17.28
CA LEU A 569 -1.06 -49.03 -17.61
C LEU A 569 -1.81 -48.16 -18.60
N LEU A 570 -2.11 -46.93 -18.18
CA LEU A 570 -2.86 -45.96 -19.00
C LEU A 570 -2.00 -45.44 -20.15
N ARG A 571 -2.67 -45.23 -21.32
CA ARG A 571 -2.08 -44.59 -22.51
C ARG A 571 -3.04 -43.53 -22.99
N TRP A 572 -2.52 -42.34 -23.29
CA TRP A 572 -3.32 -41.30 -23.93
C TRP A 572 -3.06 -41.29 -25.42
N HIS A 573 -4.08 -41.67 -26.17
CA HIS A 573 -4.04 -41.66 -27.65
C HIS A 573 -4.41 -40.29 -28.18
N HIS A 574 -3.42 -39.40 -28.18
CA HIS A 574 -3.59 -38.02 -28.61
C HIS A 574 -3.67 -37.94 -30.16
N ALA A 575 -4.66 -37.23 -30.68
CA ALA A 575 -4.95 -37.15 -32.11
C ALA A 575 -3.77 -36.66 -32.99
N LYS A 576 -2.95 -35.73 -32.42
CA LYS A 576 -1.82 -35.15 -33.17
C LYS A 576 -0.44 -35.64 -32.69
N LYS A 577 -0.30 -36.02 -31.42
CA LYS A 577 1.00 -36.36 -30.79
C LYS A 577 1.24 -37.86 -30.66
N GLY A 578 0.27 -38.69 -31.12
CA GLY A 578 0.31 -40.14 -30.98
C GLY A 578 0.13 -40.60 -29.52
N ILE A 579 0.80 -41.66 -29.10
CA ILE A 579 0.67 -42.20 -27.75
C ILE A 579 1.51 -41.40 -26.77
N ILE A 580 0.84 -40.78 -25.78
CA ILE A 580 1.50 -40.06 -24.68
C ILE A 580 1.49 -40.98 -23.46
N TYR A 581 2.68 -41.17 -22.86
CA TYR A 581 2.89 -42.04 -21.69
C TYR A 581 2.55 -41.33 -20.38
N PRO A 582 2.16 -42.07 -19.31
CA PRO A 582 1.68 -41.53 -18.03
C PRO A 582 2.60 -40.49 -17.40
N GLY A 583 3.93 -40.71 -17.42
CA GLY A 583 4.90 -39.80 -16.84
C GLY A 583 4.87 -38.36 -17.39
N LYS A 584 4.24 -38.12 -18.56
CA LYS A 584 4.09 -36.77 -19.14
C LYS A 584 2.80 -36.08 -18.73
N PHE A 585 1.75 -36.79 -18.34
CA PHE A 585 0.44 -36.17 -18.10
C PHE A 585 -0.17 -36.43 -16.72
N ILE A 586 0.24 -37.49 -16.00
CA ILE A 586 -0.32 -37.79 -14.66
C ILE A 586 -0.07 -36.64 -13.69
N ILE A 587 1.17 -36.12 -13.62
CA ILE A 587 1.51 -34.97 -12.77
C ILE A 587 0.66 -33.73 -13.15
N LEU A 588 0.37 -33.55 -14.44
CA LEU A 588 -0.48 -32.44 -14.92
C LEU A 588 -1.95 -32.66 -14.52
N ALA A 589 -2.43 -33.90 -14.58
CA ALA A 589 -3.76 -34.27 -14.15
C ALA A 589 -3.96 -34.05 -12.65
N GLU A 590 -2.97 -34.37 -11.85
CA GLU A 590 -2.96 -34.10 -10.41
C GLU A 590 -3.02 -32.60 -10.12
N GLN A 591 -2.15 -31.82 -10.76
CA GLN A 591 -2.09 -30.37 -10.58
C GLN A 591 -3.32 -29.62 -11.07
N SER A 592 -3.97 -30.14 -12.11
CA SER A 592 -5.21 -29.57 -12.66
C SER A 592 -6.49 -30.10 -11.98
N GLY A 593 -6.35 -31.07 -11.03
CA GLY A 593 -7.48 -31.64 -10.28
C GLY A 593 -8.36 -32.58 -11.10
N VAL A 594 -7.91 -33.08 -12.26
CA VAL A 594 -8.69 -33.98 -13.11
C VAL A 594 -8.29 -35.46 -12.97
N ILE A 595 -7.29 -35.75 -12.11
CA ILE A 595 -6.75 -37.13 -11.94
C ILE A 595 -7.85 -38.12 -11.60
N PHE A 596 -8.77 -37.82 -10.67
CA PHE A 596 -9.83 -38.72 -10.30
C PHE A 596 -10.79 -39.03 -11.45
N SER A 597 -10.98 -38.09 -12.38
CA SER A 597 -11.77 -38.34 -13.60
C SER A 597 -11.10 -39.35 -14.52
N ILE A 598 -9.77 -39.31 -14.58
CA ILE A 598 -8.96 -40.29 -15.34
C ILE A 598 -9.00 -41.65 -14.62
N THR A 599 -8.83 -41.69 -13.32
CA THR A 599 -8.92 -42.92 -12.50
C THR A 599 -10.27 -43.60 -12.64
N LYS A 600 -11.36 -42.85 -12.70
CA LYS A 600 -12.70 -43.40 -12.99
C LYS A 600 -12.76 -44.10 -14.35
N ILE A 601 -12.13 -43.51 -15.38
CA ILE A 601 -12.09 -44.16 -16.72
C ILE A 601 -11.30 -45.46 -16.67
N VAL A 602 -10.15 -45.49 -15.94
CA VAL A 602 -9.34 -46.72 -15.79
C VAL A 602 -10.14 -47.80 -15.09
N ILE A 603 -10.75 -47.47 -13.94
CA ILE A 603 -11.58 -48.42 -13.17
C ILE A 603 -12.70 -48.97 -14.04
N LEU A 604 -13.47 -48.10 -14.69
CA LEU A 604 -14.62 -48.54 -15.53
C LEU A 604 -14.17 -49.43 -16.69
N LYS A 605 -13.11 -49.04 -17.43
CA LYS A 605 -12.61 -49.85 -18.55
C LYS A 605 -12.06 -51.20 -18.08
N THR A 606 -11.40 -51.23 -16.92
CA THR A 606 -10.90 -52.44 -16.30
C THR A 606 -12.04 -53.39 -15.91
N CYS A 607 -13.09 -52.86 -15.28
CA CYS A 607 -14.28 -53.66 -14.92
C CYS A 607 -14.97 -54.22 -16.15
N ILE A 608 -15.18 -53.40 -17.19
CA ILE A 608 -15.78 -53.87 -18.48
C ILE A 608 -14.93 -54.99 -19.11
N TRP A 609 -13.61 -54.86 -19.06
CA TRP A 609 -12.73 -55.87 -19.60
C TRP A 609 -12.76 -57.16 -18.78
N LEU A 610 -12.74 -57.09 -17.47
CA LEU A 610 -12.83 -58.27 -16.57
C LEU A 610 -14.18 -58.98 -16.71
N GLU A 611 -15.29 -58.28 -16.90
CA GLU A 611 -16.61 -58.87 -17.18
C GLU A 611 -16.56 -59.76 -18.46
N LYS A 612 -16.01 -59.19 -19.56
CA LYS A 612 -15.83 -59.95 -20.82
C LYS A 612 -14.91 -61.16 -20.66
N LEU A 613 -13.85 -61.06 -19.81
CA LEU A 613 -12.99 -62.21 -19.54
C LEU A 613 -13.70 -63.28 -18.76
N GLN A 614 -14.61 -62.97 -17.83
CA GLN A 614 -15.37 -63.94 -17.05
C GLN A 614 -16.36 -64.73 -17.90
N GLU A 615 -16.92 -64.08 -18.92
CA GLU A 615 -17.81 -64.78 -19.89
C GLU A 615 -17.08 -65.91 -20.67
N ASN A 616 -15.75 -65.75 -20.89
CA ASN A 616 -14.90 -66.70 -21.61
C ASN A 616 -13.92 -67.47 -20.69
N ALA A 617 -14.19 -67.47 -19.36
CA ALA A 617 -13.23 -67.96 -18.35
C ALA A 617 -12.91 -69.43 -18.47
N THR A 618 -11.64 -69.75 -18.53
CA THR A 618 -11.09 -71.09 -18.34
C THR A 618 -10.81 -71.33 -16.83
N PRO A 619 -10.75 -72.58 -16.33
CA PRO A 619 -10.46 -72.83 -14.89
C PRO A 619 -9.15 -72.22 -14.40
N LYS A 620 -8.18 -71.91 -15.31
CA LYS A 620 -6.88 -71.27 -15.01
C LYS A 620 -6.99 -69.78 -14.65
N MET A 621 -8.12 -69.17 -14.84
CA MET A 621 -8.32 -67.72 -14.59
C MET A 621 -8.91 -67.41 -13.22
N LYS A 622 -9.14 -68.42 -12.34
CA LYS A 622 -9.82 -68.25 -11.06
C LYS A 622 -9.10 -67.31 -10.09
N ASP A 623 -7.75 -67.21 -10.18
CA ASP A 623 -6.91 -66.40 -9.31
C ASP A 623 -6.21 -65.26 -10.04
N PHE A 624 -6.66 -64.92 -11.29
CA PHE A 624 -6.08 -63.82 -12.06
C PHE A 624 -6.45 -62.45 -11.46
N ARG A 625 -5.46 -61.64 -11.17
CA ARG A 625 -5.59 -60.31 -10.57
C ARG A 625 -5.15 -59.22 -11.50
N VAL A 626 -5.75 -58.03 -11.35
CA VAL A 626 -5.39 -56.84 -12.13
C VAL A 626 -5.04 -55.70 -11.20
N SER A 627 -3.87 -55.16 -11.40
CA SER A 627 -3.43 -54.00 -10.63
C SER A 627 -3.83 -52.67 -11.26
N ILE A 628 -4.30 -51.74 -10.47
CA ILE A 628 -4.67 -50.37 -10.85
C ILE A 628 -3.90 -49.38 -10.02
N ASN A 629 -3.16 -48.48 -10.66
CA ASN A 629 -2.44 -47.39 -10.01
C ASN A 629 -3.38 -46.31 -9.50
N LEU A 630 -3.18 -45.88 -8.24
CA LEU A 630 -3.88 -44.76 -7.61
C LEU A 630 -2.92 -43.68 -7.17
N SER A 631 -3.26 -42.42 -7.45
CA SER A 631 -2.48 -41.29 -6.92
C SER A 631 -2.80 -40.98 -5.46
N ALA A 632 -1.96 -40.20 -4.81
CA ALA A 632 -2.24 -39.71 -3.46
C ALA A 632 -3.56 -38.91 -3.38
N LEU A 633 -3.90 -38.18 -4.45
CA LEU A 633 -5.15 -37.41 -4.53
C LEU A 633 -6.37 -38.32 -4.71
N ASP A 634 -6.23 -39.44 -5.42
CA ASP A 634 -7.30 -40.44 -5.51
C ASP A 634 -7.61 -41.05 -4.15
N MET A 635 -6.57 -41.34 -3.35
CA MET A 635 -6.72 -41.88 -1.99
C MET A 635 -7.40 -40.92 -1.01
N ALA A 636 -7.28 -39.60 -1.25
CA ALA A 636 -7.93 -38.55 -0.48
C ALA A 636 -9.38 -38.26 -0.95
N GLU A 637 -9.80 -38.83 -2.11
CA GLU A 637 -11.11 -38.56 -2.70
C GLU A 637 -12.21 -39.35 -1.99
N PRO A 638 -13.21 -38.70 -1.36
CA PRO A 638 -14.30 -39.41 -0.66
C PRO A 638 -15.14 -40.35 -1.52
N ASN A 639 -15.21 -40.09 -2.81
CA ASN A 639 -16.00 -40.84 -3.77
C ASN A 639 -15.27 -42.05 -4.39
N LEU A 640 -14.01 -42.31 -4.03
CA LEU A 640 -13.22 -43.41 -4.58
C LEU A 640 -13.87 -44.78 -4.26
N LEU A 641 -14.05 -45.08 -2.99
CA LEU A 641 -14.66 -46.39 -2.59
C LEU A 641 -16.09 -46.55 -3.09
N PRO A 642 -17.00 -45.57 -2.97
CA PRO A 642 -18.35 -45.67 -3.57
C PRO A 642 -18.32 -45.97 -5.06
N TYR A 643 -17.43 -45.32 -5.80
CA TYR A 643 -17.33 -45.53 -7.25
C TYR A 643 -16.78 -46.91 -7.62
N LEU A 644 -15.76 -47.39 -6.87
CA LEU A 644 -15.25 -48.75 -7.02
C LEU A 644 -16.35 -49.78 -6.78
N GLU A 645 -17.09 -49.70 -5.66
CA GLU A 645 -18.18 -50.62 -5.32
C GLU A 645 -19.31 -50.59 -6.38
N GLU A 646 -19.66 -49.42 -6.88
CA GLU A 646 -20.63 -49.23 -7.95
C GLU A 646 -20.20 -50.01 -9.23
N CYS A 647 -18.92 -49.78 -9.66
CA CYS A 647 -18.38 -50.47 -10.84
C CYS A 647 -18.33 -51.99 -10.66
N LEU A 648 -17.88 -52.48 -9.52
CA LEU A 648 -17.81 -53.91 -9.22
C LEU A 648 -19.22 -54.54 -9.26
N LYS A 649 -20.18 -53.91 -8.60
CA LYS A 649 -21.57 -54.38 -8.57
C LYS A 649 -22.21 -54.42 -9.95
N LYS A 650 -21.98 -53.37 -10.76
CA LYS A 650 -22.55 -53.24 -12.10
C LYS A 650 -22.04 -54.30 -13.07
N HIS A 651 -20.75 -54.66 -12.97
CA HIS A 651 -20.05 -55.57 -13.85
C HIS A 651 -19.81 -56.96 -13.25
N HIS A 652 -20.41 -57.23 -12.09
CA HIS A 652 -20.34 -58.54 -11.40
C HIS A 652 -18.89 -59.02 -11.10
N ILE A 653 -17.97 -58.09 -10.78
CA ILE A 653 -16.57 -58.40 -10.49
C ILE A 653 -16.35 -58.55 -9.01
N SER A 654 -15.50 -59.51 -8.63
CA SER A 654 -15.06 -59.67 -7.26
C SER A 654 -14.01 -58.62 -6.89
N ALA A 655 -14.09 -58.01 -5.69
CA ALA A 655 -13.11 -57.05 -5.24
C ALA A 655 -11.67 -57.68 -5.15
N HIS A 656 -11.58 -58.96 -4.88
CA HIS A 656 -10.30 -59.71 -4.81
C HIS A 656 -9.59 -59.84 -6.18
N SER A 657 -10.29 -59.55 -7.30
CA SER A 657 -9.68 -59.55 -8.63
C SER A 657 -8.97 -58.23 -8.92
N ILE A 658 -9.13 -57.22 -8.08
CA ILE A 658 -8.51 -55.90 -8.24
C ILE A 658 -7.53 -55.65 -7.09
N LEU A 659 -6.30 -55.36 -7.48
CA LEU A 659 -5.19 -54.89 -6.63
C LEU A 659 -5.02 -53.37 -6.85
N LEU A 660 -5.11 -52.61 -5.79
CA LEU A 660 -4.93 -51.16 -5.86
C LEU A 660 -3.49 -50.81 -5.49
N GLU A 661 -2.76 -50.23 -6.43
CA GLU A 661 -1.34 -49.87 -6.23
C GLU A 661 -1.21 -48.41 -5.78
N VAL A 662 -0.44 -48.17 -4.75
CA VAL A 662 -0.15 -46.85 -4.18
C VAL A 662 1.35 -46.70 -3.97
N THR A 663 1.92 -45.56 -4.30
CA THR A 663 3.34 -45.31 -4.15
C THR A 663 3.72 -45.14 -2.67
N GLU A 664 4.94 -45.53 -2.30
CA GLU A 664 5.51 -45.33 -0.97
C GLU A 664 5.42 -43.86 -0.51
N SER A 665 5.66 -42.91 -1.43
CA SER A 665 5.63 -41.48 -1.15
C SER A 665 4.22 -40.96 -0.81
N ALA A 666 3.17 -41.51 -1.43
CA ALA A 666 1.76 -41.13 -1.17
C ALA A 666 1.33 -41.37 0.29
N VAL A 667 1.92 -42.36 0.92
CA VAL A 667 1.65 -42.68 2.34
C VAL A 667 2.14 -41.58 3.29
N MET A 668 3.20 -40.85 2.91
CA MET A 668 3.88 -39.93 3.82
C MET A 668 3.22 -38.54 3.91
N ASP A 669 2.41 -38.17 2.94
CA ASP A 669 1.78 -36.82 2.89
C ASP A 669 0.70 -36.64 3.97
N ASN A 670 -0.14 -37.64 4.20
CA ASN A 670 -1.15 -37.63 5.28
C ASN A 670 -1.38 -39.07 5.84
N PRO A 671 -0.49 -39.58 6.66
CA PRO A 671 -0.46 -41.01 7.00
C PRO A 671 -1.75 -41.53 7.67
N GLN A 672 -2.40 -40.69 8.50
CA GLN A 672 -3.56 -41.11 9.27
C GLN A 672 -4.80 -41.28 8.36
N GLU A 673 -5.03 -40.36 7.49
CA GLU A 673 -6.16 -40.38 6.55
C GLU A 673 -5.95 -41.47 5.52
N PHE A 674 -4.74 -41.59 5.00
CA PHE A 674 -4.34 -42.64 4.07
C PHE A 674 -4.60 -44.05 4.64
N LEU A 675 -4.13 -44.32 5.87
CA LEU A 675 -4.38 -45.60 6.56
C LEU A 675 -5.86 -45.89 6.77
N ASN A 676 -6.67 -44.85 7.03
CA ASN A 676 -8.13 -45.03 7.17
C ASN A 676 -8.76 -45.42 5.83
N THR A 677 -8.33 -44.83 4.72
CA THR A 677 -8.81 -45.18 3.38
C THR A 677 -8.42 -46.60 3.02
N ILE A 678 -7.18 -47.01 3.25
CA ILE A 678 -6.73 -48.41 3.05
C ILE A 678 -7.59 -49.41 3.86
N LYS A 679 -7.85 -49.15 5.13
CA LYS A 679 -8.70 -50.01 5.95
C LYS A 679 -10.11 -50.17 5.37
N LYS A 680 -10.69 -49.09 4.86
CA LYS A 680 -12.00 -49.16 4.22
C LYS A 680 -11.97 -49.98 2.91
N LEU A 681 -10.95 -49.80 2.08
CA LEU A 681 -10.74 -50.55 0.85
C LEU A 681 -10.56 -52.04 1.10
N LYS A 682 -9.73 -52.38 2.09
CA LYS A 682 -9.54 -53.78 2.50
C LYS A 682 -10.78 -54.41 3.10
N ALA A 683 -11.56 -53.68 3.89
CA ALA A 683 -12.84 -54.11 4.41
C ALA A 683 -13.86 -54.37 3.28
N ALA A 684 -13.79 -53.67 2.17
CA ALA A 684 -14.56 -53.90 0.98
C ALA A 684 -14.03 -55.06 0.11
N GLY A 685 -12.89 -55.67 0.48
CA GLY A 685 -12.32 -56.86 -0.17
C GLY A 685 -11.28 -56.58 -1.23
N PHE A 686 -10.85 -55.33 -1.44
CA PHE A 686 -9.76 -55.00 -2.35
C PHE A 686 -8.41 -55.41 -1.79
N LEU A 687 -7.50 -55.82 -2.67
CA LEU A 687 -6.10 -56.03 -2.36
C LEU A 687 -5.29 -54.71 -2.53
N ILE A 688 -4.22 -54.55 -1.76
CA ILE A 688 -3.40 -53.34 -1.73
C ILE A 688 -1.96 -53.72 -2.06
N ALA A 689 -1.34 -53.02 -3.01
CA ALA A 689 0.09 -53.10 -3.30
C ALA A 689 0.78 -51.77 -2.98
N ILE A 690 1.99 -51.83 -2.50
CA ILE A 690 2.89 -50.68 -2.35
C ILE A 690 3.86 -50.67 -3.49
N ASP A 691 3.85 -49.62 -4.26
CA ASP A 691 4.68 -49.42 -5.43
C ASP A 691 5.94 -48.61 -5.14
N ASP A 692 6.99 -48.77 -5.99
CA ASP A 692 8.30 -48.08 -5.87
C ASP A 692 8.99 -48.31 -4.53
N PHE A 693 8.81 -49.45 -3.90
CA PHE A 693 9.28 -49.72 -2.53
C PHE A 693 10.82 -49.77 -2.43
N GLY A 694 11.33 -48.98 -1.44
CA GLY A 694 12.79 -48.85 -1.18
C GLY A 694 13.40 -47.56 -1.73
N THR A 695 12.66 -46.75 -2.48
CA THR A 695 13.16 -45.45 -3.02
C THR A 695 12.88 -44.29 -2.07
N GLY A 696 12.04 -44.47 -1.04
CA GLY A 696 11.62 -43.45 -0.09
C GLY A 696 12.12 -43.72 1.36
N TYR A 697 11.52 -42.98 2.31
CA TYR A 697 11.81 -43.12 3.76
C TYR A 697 10.73 -43.94 4.45
N SER A 698 10.53 -45.22 4.13
CA SER A 698 9.51 -46.02 4.80
C SER A 698 9.80 -46.25 6.27
N SER A 699 8.90 -45.78 7.13
CA SER A 699 8.90 -46.28 8.52
C SER A 699 8.28 -47.69 8.52
N MET A 700 9.06 -48.69 8.96
CA MET A 700 8.58 -50.11 9.13
C MET A 700 7.24 -50.20 9.88
N MET A 701 6.96 -49.24 10.77
CA MET A 701 5.72 -49.17 11.54
C MET A 701 4.49 -48.88 10.66
N TYR A 702 4.62 -48.10 9.57
CA TYR A 702 3.50 -47.86 8.66
C TYR A 702 3.19 -49.07 7.79
N LEU A 703 4.21 -49.79 7.34
CA LEU A 703 4.08 -51.02 6.56
C LEU A 703 3.28 -52.08 7.37
N GLN A 704 3.61 -52.27 8.61
CA GLN A 704 2.90 -53.20 9.51
C GLN A 704 1.42 -52.79 9.68
N ASN A 705 1.13 -51.50 9.78
CA ASN A 705 -0.24 -51.00 9.96
C ASN A 705 -1.08 -51.04 8.67
N MET A 706 -0.47 -50.97 7.49
CA MET A 706 -1.16 -51.04 6.20
C MET A 706 -1.63 -52.43 5.83
N GLN A 707 -0.95 -53.52 6.33
CA GLN A 707 -1.24 -54.89 5.93
C GLN A 707 -1.32 -55.03 4.41
N ALA A 708 -0.32 -54.50 3.68
CA ALA A 708 -0.26 -54.62 2.23
C ALA A 708 -0.25 -56.10 1.82
N ASP A 709 -0.90 -56.42 0.71
CA ASP A 709 -0.95 -57.75 0.14
C ASP A 709 0.27 -58.01 -0.78
N GLU A 710 0.76 -56.94 -1.41
CA GLU A 710 1.94 -57.02 -2.29
C GLU A 710 2.90 -55.83 -2.07
N LEU A 711 4.22 -56.12 -2.23
CA LEU A 711 5.29 -55.13 -2.29
C LEU A 711 5.98 -55.19 -3.65
N LYS A 712 5.94 -54.08 -4.42
CA LYS A 712 6.62 -54.02 -5.71
C LYS A 712 8.00 -53.41 -5.51
N ILE A 713 9.02 -54.12 -5.96
CA ILE A 713 10.44 -53.74 -5.85
C ILE A 713 10.80 -52.93 -7.10
N ASP A 714 11.19 -51.69 -6.91
CA ASP A 714 11.50 -50.75 -8.01
C ASP A 714 12.61 -51.26 -8.94
N LEU A 715 12.46 -50.96 -10.23
CA LEU A 715 13.42 -51.26 -11.29
C LEU A 715 14.88 -50.88 -10.94
N ALA A 716 15.10 -49.78 -10.18
CA ALA A 716 16.43 -49.32 -9.81
C ALA A 716 17.23 -50.36 -9.00
N PHE A 717 16.55 -51.25 -8.27
CA PHE A 717 17.18 -52.30 -7.49
C PHE A 717 17.29 -53.66 -8.26
N ILE A 718 16.45 -53.83 -9.27
CA ILE A 718 16.36 -55.08 -10.05
C ILE A 718 17.36 -55.06 -11.20
N ARG A 719 17.58 -53.92 -11.84
CA ARG A 719 18.49 -53.80 -12.97
C ARG A 719 19.92 -54.24 -12.59
N ASP A 720 20.45 -55.21 -13.35
CA ASP A 720 21.80 -55.79 -13.13
C ASP A 720 22.01 -56.33 -11.71
N ILE A 721 20.99 -56.79 -11.05
CA ILE A 721 21.04 -57.28 -9.64
C ILE A 721 22.07 -58.40 -9.47
N HIS A 722 22.23 -59.25 -10.49
CA HIS A 722 23.19 -60.35 -10.46
C HIS A 722 24.64 -59.88 -10.39
N LEU A 723 24.95 -58.63 -10.75
CA LEU A 723 26.28 -58.00 -10.73
C LEU A 723 26.44 -56.98 -9.56
N ASN A 724 25.40 -56.54 -8.92
CA ASN A 724 25.45 -55.48 -7.91
C ASN A 724 25.19 -55.98 -6.48
N PRO A 725 26.24 -56.20 -5.63
CA PRO A 725 26.07 -56.71 -4.28
C PRO A 725 25.24 -55.82 -3.36
N THR A 726 25.22 -54.51 -3.58
CA THR A 726 24.41 -53.57 -2.81
C THR A 726 22.92 -53.78 -3.10
N ASN A 727 22.53 -53.85 -4.37
CA ASN A 727 21.16 -54.15 -4.76
C ASN A 727 20.71 -55.54 -4.29
N GLN A 728 21.60 -56.54 -4.36
CA GLN A 728 21.34 -57.86 -3.84
C GLN A 728 20.93 -57.85 -2.36
N ASN A 729 21.66 -57.11 -1.52
CA ASN A 729 21.38 -56.99 -0.10
C ASN A 729 20.06 -56.21 0.17
N ILE A 730 19.80 -55.16 -0.61
CA ILE A 730 18.58 -54.37 -0.51
C ILE A 730 17.36 -55.25 -0.86
N VAL A 731 17.37 -55.90 -2.03
CA VAL A 731 16.28 -56.76 -2.48
C VAL A 731 16.04 -57.90 -1.52
N LYS A 732 17.09 -58.54 -1.01
CA LYS A 732 17.00 -59.59 0.01
C LYS A 732 16.30 -59.07 1.29
N ALA A 733 16.64 -57.88 1.73
CA ALA A 733 15.99 -57.29 2.92
C ALA A 733 14.51 -56.99 2.67
N ILE A 734 14.18 -56.50 1.45
CA ILE A 734 12.79 -56.23 1.06
C ILE A 734 11.97 -57.51 1.00
N VAL A 735 12.49 -58.58 0.39
CA VAL A 735 11.80 -59.87 0.32
C VAL A 735 11.56 -60.46 1.72
N GLN A 736 12.57 -60.40 2.61
CA GLN A 736 12.42 -60.85 3.99
C GLN A 736 11.38 -60.05 4.76
N LEU A 737 11.34 -58.72 4.53
CA LEU A 737 10.37 -57.84 5.14
C LEU A 737 8.94 -58.17 4.67
N ALA A 738 8.74 -58.35 3.36
CA ALA A 738 7.45 -58.75 2.80
C ALA A 738 6.97 -60.08 3.40
N HIS A 739 7.81 -61.07 3.45
CA HIS A 739 7.48 -62.35 4.08
C HIS A 739 7.07 -62.18 5.55
N SER A 740 7.80 -61.34 6.29
CA SER A 740 7.47 -61.07 7.69
C SER A 740 6.12 -60.38 7.89
N CYS A 741 5.68 -59.65 6.91
CA CYS A 741 4.38 -58.97 6.90
C CYS A 741 3.24 -59.80 6.25
N GLY A 742 3.57 -60.99 5.72
CA GLY A 742 2.62 -61.81 4.96
C GLY A 742 2.25 -61.30 3.60
N ALA A 743 3.08 -60.45 3.00
CA ALA A 743 2.89 -59.84 1.67
C ALA A 743 3.69 -60.60 0.63
N HIS A 744 3.19 -60.63 -0.61
CA HIS A 744 3.92 -61.11 -1.75
C HIS A 744 4.87 -60.03 -2.30
N THR A 745 5.95 -60.48 -2.95
CA THR A 745 6.86 -59.54 -3.64
C THR A 745 6.72 -59.62 -5.15
N VAL A 746 6.75 -58.48 -5.80
CA VAL A 746 6.79 -58.34 -7.26
C VAL A 746 8.08 -57.60 -7.67
N ALA A 747 8.92 -58.25 -8.45
CA ALA A 747 10.09 -57.57 -9.01
C ALA A 747 9.73 -56.87 -10.30
N GLU A 748 10.01 -55.57 -10.39
CA GLU A 748 9.72 -54.78 -11.54
C GLU A 748 10.89 -54.61 -12.51
N GLY A 749 10.57 -54.55 -13.80
CA GLY A 749 11.50 -54.21 -14.83
C GLY A 749 12.55 -55.28 -15.11
N VAL A 750 12.24 -56.55 -14.90
CA VAL A 750 13.12 -57.68 -15.23
C VAL A 750 13.37 -57.72 -16.76
N GLN A 751 14.64 -57.77 -17.15
CA GLN A 751 15.04 -57.67 -18.56
C GLN A 751 15.87 -58.88 -19.05
N SER A 752 16.44 -59.65 -18.10
CA SER A 752 17.32 -60.79 -18.43
C SER A 752 16.99 -62.03 -17.62
N GLN A 753 17.46 -63.18 -18.13
CA GLN A 753 17.33 -64.48 -17.48
C GLN A 753 18.22 -64.52 -16.24
N GLU A 754 19.33 -63.83 -16.22
CA GLU A 754 20.27 -63.77 -15.09
C GLU A 754 19.59 -63.04 -13.88
N GLU A 755 18.88 -61.95 -14.15
CA GLU A 755 18.10 -61.24 -13.12
C GLU A 755 17.01 -62.14 -12.57
N LEU A 756 16.24 -62.83 -13.42
CA LEU A 756 15.17 -63.75 -13.02
C LEU A 756 15.75 -64.92 -12.16
N HIS A 757 16.86 -65.49 -12.57
CA HIS A 757 17.52 -66.55 -11.85
C HIS A 757 17.94 -66.09 -10.42
N TYR A 758 18.48 -64.85 -10.33
CA TYR A 758 18.86 -64.30 -9.04
C TYR A 758 17.67 -64.03 -8.12
N LEU A 759 16.57 -63.47 -8.66
CA LEU A 759 15.34 -63.25 -7.91
C LEU A 759 14.71 -64.53 -7.40
N ARG A 760 14.77 -65.62 -8.15
CA ARG A 760 14.36 -66.96 -7.67
C ARG A 760 15.17 -67.42 -6.47
N LYS A 761 16.49 -67.18 -6.44
CA LYS A 761 17.33 -67.50 -5.29
C LYS A 761 17.01 -66.71 -4.01
N LEU A 762 16.38 -65.55 -4.19
CA LEU A 762 15.96 -64.68 -3.10
C LEU A 762 14.52 -64.96 -2.62
N ASP A 763 13.84 -65.98 -3.20
CA ASP A 763 12.44 -66.33 -2.91
C ASP A 763 11.46 -65.18 -3.23
N CYS A 764 11.72 -64.38 -4.26
CA CYS A 764 10.76 -63.41 -4.75
C CYS A 764 9.63 -64.10 -5.48
N HIS A 765 8.34 -63.68 -5.24
CA HIS A 765 7.16 -64.43 -5.68
C HIS A 765 6.83 -64.17 -7.14
N PHE A 766 6.70 -62.93 -7.52
CA PHE A 766 6.25 -62.52 -8.86
C PHE A 766 7.26 -61.59 -9.52
N ALA A 767 7.17 -61.49 -10.84
CA ALA A 767 7.96 -60.57 -11.60
C ALA A 767 7.20 -60.02 -12.84
N GLN A 768 7.51 -58.80 -13.23
CA GLN A 768 7.10 -58.19 -14.47
C GLN A 768 8.29 -57.46 -15.13
N GLY A 769 8.26 -57.39 -16.48
CA GLY A 769 9.33 -56.71 -17.19
C GLY A 769 9.38 -57.05 -18.68
N PHE A 770 10.32 -56.40 -19.36
CA PHE A 770 10.53 -56.55 -20.77
C PHE A 770 11.09 -57.93 -21.16
N TYR A 771 11.52 -58.67 -20.21
CA TYR A 771 11.94 -60.07 -20.45
C TYR A 771 10.78 -60.91 -21.02
N TRP A 772 9.53 -60.64 -20.62
CA TRP A 772 8.32 -61.30 -21.14
C TRP A 772 7.60 -60.39 -22.14
N SER A 773 7.21 -59.18 -21.70
CA SER A 773 6.50 -58.23 -22.57
C SER A 773 6.52 -56.82 -21.99
N PRO A 774 6.60 -55.78 -22.83
CA PRO A 774 6.12 -54.46 -22.41
C PRO A 774 4.60 -54.45 -22.18
N ALA A 775 4.05 -53.32 -21.69
CA ALA A 775 2.61 -53.13 -21.67
C ALA A 775 2.04 -53.13 -23.06
N ILE A 776 1.08 -54.01 -23.33
CA ILE A 776 0.44 -54.24 -24.63
C ILE A 776 -1.08 -53.98 -24.55
N PRO A 777 -1.74 -53.73 -25.70
CA PRO A 777 -3.22 -53.61 -25.76
C PRO A 777 -3.90 -54.87 -25.22
N LEU A 778 -5.05 -54.71 -24.55
CA LEU A 778 -5.80 -55.81 -23.94
C LEU A 778 -6.06 -56.99 -24.89
N THR A 779 -6.41 -56.69 -26.15
CA THR A 779 -6.69 -57.74 -27.18
C THR A 779 -5.43 -58.54 -27.51
N GLN A 780 -4.28 -57.90 -27.53
CA GLN A 780 -2.99 -58.59 -27.77
C GLN A 780 -2.61 -59.46 -26.57
N PHE A 781 -2.81 -58.92 -25.33
CA PHE A 781 -2.58 -59.69 -24.11
C PHE A 781 -3.45 -60.93 -24.03
N GLU A 782 -4.72 -60.83 -24.38
CA GLU A 782 -5.64 -61.98 -24.42
C GLU A 782 -5.11 -63.09 -25.35
N GLN A 783 -4.65 -62.72 -26.56
CA GLN A 783 -4.12 -63.63 -27.54
C GLN A 783 -2.80 -64.30 -27.14
N GLU A 784 -1.87 -63.52 -26.56
CA GLU A 784 -0.53 -63.98 -26.27
C GLU A 784 -0.39 -64.72 -24.94
N PHE A 785 -1.17 -64.32 -23.90
CA PHE A 785 -0.98 -64.81 -22.56
C PHE A 785 -2.17 -65.58 -21.97
N LEU A 786 -3.41 -65.31 -22.44
CA LEU A 786 -4.60 -65.97 -21.91
C LEU A 786 -5.08 -67.15 -22.75
N PHE A 787 -5.09 -67.00 -24.06
CA PHE A 787 -5.66 -67.99 -24.98
C PHE A 787 -4.59 -68.85 -25.74
N LYS A 788 -3.29 -68.50 -25.65
CA LYS A 788 -2.22 -69.30 -26.20
C LYS A 788 -2.00 -70.52 -25.30
N THR A 789 -2.03 -71.72 -25.87
CA THR A 789 -1.50 -72.94 -25.22
C THR A 789 -0.03 -72.70 -24.86
N PRO A 790 0.47 -73.20 -23.75
CA PRO A 790 1.80 -72.91 -23.22
C PRO A 790 2.88 -73.21 -24.23
N TYR A 791 3.59 -72.19 -24.68
CA TYR A 791 4.86 -72.34 -25.40
C TYR A 791 5.96 -72.31 -24.32
N PHE A 792 6.20 -73.41 -23.66
CA PHE A 792 7.46 -73.62 -22.94
C PHE A 792 7.53 -75.11 -22.58
N ASP A 793 8.13 -75.91 -23.52
CA ASP A 793 8.77 -77.20 -23.18
C ASP A 793 10.17 -76.92 -22.59
#